data_558969605fbf16fbbe066a5dc1cc5b9e
#
_entry.id   558969605fbf16fbbe066a5dc1cc5b9e
#
_cell.length_a   1.000
_cell.length_b   1.000
_cell.length_c   1.000
_cell.angle_alpha   90.00
_cell.angle_beta   90.00
_cell.angle_gamma   90.00
#
_symmetry.space_group_name_H-M   'P 1'
#
loop_
_entity.id
_entity.type
_entity.pdbx_description
1 polymer ?
#
loop_
_entity_poly.entity_id
_entity_poly.type
_entity_poly.pdbx_seq_one_letter_code
_entity_poly.pdbx_strand_id
1 'polypeptide(L)'
;MSSVLYRLGRSSAAHPWRVLAAWVLLIVTMTTLASAYGAPLRDDWDVPGARSQRGLDLLREHGVGGYASARVVMHDRTGGALPAADLSDLTGRLQSLEHVARVAPPRLSGDRDTAVLTVQYDEPVTHPDLMGTIDPLEGAIAETIDDGYQVELGGDLPDTAGEAFGGTGELIGVGIALLILVVAFGSAVGAGLPIGVAVGGLAAGGSGITLLAATTDVSTSAPTVASMVALGVGIDYALLLVIRHVENLRLGHDAVESAGRAVATAGRSVVFAATTVLISLMGLRLGGLSTYDSFGVATAIAVLFVAAAALTLVPALCRLSGGRLLPRAVRRSRPVSTREPLTARWAARVGRRPLGWALATLGVLLVLAAPVLDLRTWPSDASSQPAQATTRQAYDLVAAEFGPGANGPVTVVVPTHVTGAADEVVATLLADERIAVVDPMVTTPDGALAVITAEPTFGPTDERTPGFVEHLRAELPPSAEVTGWTPFFADISEMLQDRLWLVIAFVVGVSVLLLGIMFRSVLVPLKAAVMNLLSISAAYGVLVAVFQWGWAAELIGVDRPMPVSSWMPILQFAILFGLSMDYEVFLLSRIREDYLRTGDPRGSVVRGLSATGRVISSAAAIMVVVFLGFASEADVVVKQLGLGMAVAIFLDATLVRMVLVPSTMSLLGHLNWWVPGWLGTLLPGTQAGSEDEQAQEPQPVGAGRG
;
A
#
# COMPACT_ATOMS: atom_id res chain seq x y z
N MET A 1 4.47 31.92 -3.82
CA MET A 1 3.95 30.62 -4.27
C MET A 1 2.62 30.76 -5.03
N SER A 2 1.61 31.45 -4.52
CA SER A 2 0.30 31.59 -5.20
C SER A 2 0.37 32.26 -6.57
N SER A 3 1.23 33.27 -6.77
CA SER A 3 1.44 33.93 -8.06
C SER A 3 2.07 33.04 -9.15
N VAL A 4 2.95 32.11 -8.74
CA VAL A 4 3.55 31.13 -9.67
C VAL A 4 2.50 30.10 -10.08
N LEU A 5 1.76 29.56 -9.12
CA LEU A 5 0.67 28.60 -9.36
C LEU A 5 -0.44 29.23 -10.22
N TYR A 6 -0.81 30.48 -9.95
CA TYR A 6 -1.76 31.22 -10.78
C TYR A 6 -1.29 31.30 -12.24
N ARG A 7 -0.03 31.71 -12.46
CA ARG A 7 0.55 31.79 -13.82
C ARG A 7 0.59 30.44 -14.52
N LEU A 8 0.94 29.37 -13.78
CA LEU A 8 0.96 28.01 -14.31
C LEU A 8 -0.46 27.58 -14.75
N GLY A 9 -1.46 27.70 -13.89
CA GLY A 9 -2.84 27.32 -14.21
C GLY A 9 -3.43 28.13 -15.35
N ARG A 10 -3.18 29.47 -15.37
CA ARG A 10 -3.60 30.35 -16.43
C ARG A 10 -2.94 30.02 -17.76
N SER A 11 -1.62 29.77 -17.78
CA SER A 11 -0.86 29.42 -19.00
C SER A 11 -1.33 28.06 -19.54
N SER A 12 -1.52 27.06 -18.67
CA SER A 12 -2.03 25.75 -19.07
C SER A 12 -3.43 25.83 -19.69
N ALA A 13 -4.32 26.64 -19.12
CA ALA A 13 -5.65 26.85 -19.66
C ALA A 13 -5.65 27.72 -20.94
N ALA A 14 -4.71 28.64 -21.08
CA ALA A 14 -4.58 29.48 -22.30
C ALA A 14 -4.07 28.68 -23.51
N HIS A 15 -3.23 27.63 -23.26
CA HIS A 15 -2.62 26.83 -24.33
C HIS A 15 -2.89 25.33 -24.14
N PRO A 16 -4.14 24.86 -24.08
CA PRO A 16 -4.48 23.50 -23.67
C PRO A 16 -3.89 22.43 -24.60
N TRP A 17 -3.88 22.67 -25.90
CA TRP A 17 -3.31 21.73 -26.88
C TRP A 17 -1.79 21.56 -26.75
N ARG A 18 -1.07 22.62 -26.35
CA ARG A 18 0.38 22.54 -26.10
C ARG A 18 0.65 21.68 -24.86
N VAL A 19 -0.16 21.83 -23.80
CA VAL A 19 -0.03 21.02 -22.59
C VAL A 19 -0.33 19.56 -22.88
N LEU A 20 -1.40 19.26 -23.61
CA LEU A 20 -1.73 17.89 -24.02
C LEU A 20 -0.62 17.27 -24.88
N ALA A 21 -0.13 18.01 -25.88
CA ALA A 21 0.97 17.56 -26.74
C ALA A 21 2.25 17.31 -25.93
N ALA A 22 2.57 18.18 -24.95
CA ALA A 22 3.72 18.02 -24.07
C ALA A 22 3.59 16.75 -23.19
N TRP A 23 2.40 16.47 -22.65
CA TRP A 23 2.16 15.25 -21.87
C TRP A 23 2.19 13.97 -22.73
N VAL A 24 1.58 13.99 -23.91
CA VAL A 24 1.69 12.86 -24.85
C VAL A 24 3.15 12.63 -25.24
N LEU A 25 3.89 13.69 -25.56
CA LEU A 25 5.32 13.58 -25.88
C LEU A 25 6.12 13.05 -24.69
N LEU A 26 5.84 13.54 -23.47
CA LEU A 26 6.47 13.07 -22.25
C LEU A 26 6.23 11.57 -22.03
N ILE A 27 4.95 11.12 -22.10
CA ILE A 27 4.58 9.70 -21.92
C ILE A 27 5.28 8.85 -22.98
N VAL A 28 5.18 9.22 -24.26
CA VAL A 28 5.82 8.48 -25.35
C VAL A 28 7.35 8.41 -25.16
N THR A 29 7.98 9.53 -24.80
CA THR A 29 9.42 9.58 -24.56
C THR A 29 9.80 8.70 -23.37
N MET A 30 9.10 8.82 -22.24
CA MET A 30 9.36 8.01 -21.05
C MET A 30 9.16 6.51 -21.31
N THR A 31 8.08 6.13 -22.02
CA THR A 31 7.82 4.74 -22.39
C THR A 31 8.88 4.20 -23.35
N THR A 32 9.29 5.00 -24.35
CA THR A 32 10.37 4.60 -25.28
C THR A 32 11.71 4.45 -24.57
N LEU A 33 12.04 5.37 -23.64
CA LEU A 33 13.25 5.23 -22.84
C LEU A 33 13.17 4.02 -21.91
N ALA A 34 12.02 3.78 -21.29
CA ALA A 34 11.80 2.62 -20.43
C ALA A 34 11.93 1.28 -21.19
N SER A 35 11.43 1.24 -22.44
CA SER A 35 11.60 0.03 -23.29
C SER A 35 13.02 -0.16 -23.80
N ALA A 36 13.80 0.93 -23.97
CA ALA A 36 15.17 0.86 -24.48
C ALA A 36 16.24 0.67 -23.39
N TYR A 37 16.01 1.23 -22.22
CA TYR A 37 17.01 1.32 -21.13
C TYR A 37 16.48 0.81 -19.78
N GLY A 38 15.20 0.45 -19.67
CA GLY A 38 14.63 -0.12 -18.45
C GLY A 38 15.22 -1.51 -18.17
N ALA A 39 15.21 -1.90 -16.92
CA ALA A 39 15.57 -3.24 -16.49
C ALA A 39 14.36 -3.99 -15.91
N PRO A 40 14.40 -5.32 -15.88
CA PRO A 40 13.39 -6.10 -15.18
C PRO A 40 13.37 -5.76 -13.70
N LEU A 41 12.19 -5.83 -13.10
CA LEU A 41 12.01 -5.65 -11.66
C LEU A 41 12.61 -6.86 -10.95
N ARG A 42 13.20 -6.64 -9.77
CA ARG A 42 13.85 -7.69 -8.98
C ARG A 42 13.55 -7.49 -7.52
N ASP A 43 13.17 -8.58 -6.85
CA ASP A 43 13.03 -8.58 -5.41
C ASP A 43 14.36 -8.90 -4.75
N ASP A 44 14.83 -7.99 -3.94
CA ASP A 44 15.95 -8.18 -3.06
C ASP A 44 15.40 -8.47 -1.64
N TRP A 45 15.54 -9.72 -1.25
CA TRP A 45 15.09 -10.23 0.05
C TRP A 45 16.20 -10.23 1.10
N ASP A 46 17.40 -9.73 0.78
CA ASP A 46 18.49 -9.72 1.74
C ASP A 46 18.13 -8.81 2.94
N VAL A 47 18.31 -9.37 4.13
CA VAL A 47 18.07 -8.71 5.42
C VAL A 47 19.39 -8.52 6.14
N PRO A 48 20.06 -7.38 5.96
CA PRO A 48 21.37 -7.16 6.55
C PRO A 48 21.36 -7.30 8.08
N GLY A 49 22.17 -8.23 8.58
CA GLY A 49 22.29 -8.47 10.02
C GLY A 49 21.32 -9.47 10.62
N ALA A 50 20.38 -10.03 9.83
CA ALA A 50 19.54 -11.12 10.30
C ALA A 50 20.37 -12.38 10.55
N ARG A 51 19.98 -13.17 11.56
CA ARG A 51 20.70 -14.41 11.91
C ARG A 51 20.56 -15.47 10.83
N SER A 52 19.35 -15.61 10.28
CA SER A 52 19.06 -16.54 9.17
C SER A 52 19.83 -16.20 7.89
N GLN A 53 20.08 -14.91 7.64
CA GLN A 53 20.84 -14.45 6.47
C GLN A 53 22.27 -15.02 6.45
N ARG A 54 22.92 -15.09 7.61
CA ARG A 54 24.29 -15.67 7.69
C ARG A 54 24.34 -17.12 7.21
N GLY A 55 23.34 -17.92 7.58
CA GLY A 55 23.22 -19.30 7.10
C GLY A 55 22.98 -19.38 5.60
N LEU A 56 22.14 -18.49 5.04
CA LEU A 56 21.91 -18.38 3.60
C LEU A 56 23.18 -17.96 2.85
N ASP A 57 23.91 -16.99 3.38
CA ASP A 57 25.17 -16.52 2.77
C ASP A 57 26.22 -17.63 2.76
N LEU A 58 26.35 -18.38 3.87
CA LEU A 58 27.23 -19.56 3.92
C LEU A 58 26.84 -20.62 2.86
N LEU A 59 25.53 -20.91 2.71
CA LEU A 59 25.08 -21.84 1.67
C LEU A 59 25.40 -21.35 0.26
N ARG A 60 25.19 -20.05 -0.02
CA ARG A 60 25.52 -19.43 -1.31
C ARG A 60 27.03 -19.47 -1.61
N GLU A 61 27.89 -19.17 -0.62
CA GLU A 61 29.36 -19.24 -0.76
C GLU A 61 29.85 -20.65 -1.13
N HIS A 62 29.14 -21.70 -0.68
CA HIS A 62 29.44 -23.09 -0.94
C HIS A 62 28.59 -23.72 -2.06
N GLY A 63 27.98 -22.88 -2.92
CA GLY A 63 27.30 -23.30 -4.15
C GLY A 63 25.92 -23.93 -3.93
N VAL A 64 25.27 -23.63 -2.78
CA VAL A 64 23.95 -24.10 -2.46
C VAL A 64 23.00 -22.88 -2.33
N GLY A 65 21.95 -22.84 -3.14
CA GLY A 65 20.93 -21.78 -3.11
C GLY A 65 21.13 -20.66 -4.12
N GLY A 66 20.15 -19.77 -4.21
CA GLY A 66 20.13 -18.64 -5.17
C GLY A 66 19.47 -18.95 -6.51
N TYR A 67 19.10 -20.19 -6.76
CA TYR A 67 18.42 -20.63 -7.96
C TYR A 67 16.94 -20.87 -7.69
N ALA A 68 16.11 -20.71 -8.75
CA ALA A 68 14.68 -20.97 -8.68
C ALA A 68 14.39 -22.43 -8.31
N SER A 69 13.31 -22.64 -7.60
CA SER A 69 12.80 -23.98 -7.31
C SER A 69 11.30 -24.08 -7.60
N ALA A 70 10.85 -25.27 -7.95
CA ALA A 70 9.43 -25.61 -8.03
C ALA A 70 9.19 -26.96 -7.35
N ARG A 71 8.02 -27.11 -6.75
CA ARG A 71 7.53 -28.39 -6.21
C ARG A 71 6.36 -28.85 -7.06
N VAL A 72 6.43 -30.07 -7.58
CA VAL A 72 5.34 -30.73 -8.27
C VAL A 72 4.77 -31.79 -7.35
N VAL A 73 3.53 -31.63 -6.94
CA VAL A 73 2.81 -32.52 -6.00
C VAL A 73 1.83 -33.36 -6.82
N MET A 74 2.09 -34.66 -6.92
CA MET A 74 1.24 -35.63 -7.62
C MET A 74 0.49 -36.46 -6.59
N HIS A 75 -0.84 -36.57 -6.73
CA HIS A 75 -1.70 -37.29 -5.80
C HIS A 75 -2.71 -38.16 -6.54
N ASP A 76 -2.89 -39.40 -6.09
CA ASP A 76 -3.95 -40.29 -6.57
C ASP A 76 -5.21 -40.12 -5.71
N ARG A 77 -6.24 -39.45 -6.27
CA ARG A 77 -7.52 -39.21 -5.59
C ARG A 77 -8.25 -40.46 -5.19
N THR A 78 -7.85 -41.64 -5.72
CA THR A 78 -8.46 -42.92 -5.37
C THR A 78 -7.81 -43.58 -4.16
N GLY A 79 -6.71 -43.00 -3.64
CA GLY A 79 -5.91 -43.54 -2.52
C GLY A 79 -5.06 -44.72 -2.94
N GLY A 80 -4.79 -44.90 -4.24
CA GLY A 80 -3.91 -45.95 -4.75
C GLY A 80 -2.43 -45.51 -4.67
N ALA A 81 -1.55 -46.48 -4.41
CA ALA A 81 -0.13 -46.18 -4.41
C ALA A 81 0.34 -45.79 -5.83
N LEU A 82 1.07 -44.69 -5.93
CA LEU A 82 1.58 -44.15 -7.19
C LEU A 82 2.55 -45.14 -7.84
N PRO A 83 2.35 -45.50 -9.13
CA PRO A 83 3.26 -46.38 -9.84
C PRO A 83 4.64 -45.73 -10.05
N ALA A 84 5.69 -46.51 -9.84
CA ALA A 84 7.06 -46.01 -10.07
C ALA A 84 7.35 -45.62 -11.53
N ALA A 85 6.62 -46.21 -12.48
CA ALA A 85 6.74 -45.88 -13.90
C ALA A 85 6.26 -44.46 -14.17
N ASP A 86 5.07 -44.07 -13.65
CA ASP A 86 4.45 -42.76 -13.86
C ASP A 86 5.30 -41.66 -13.20
N LEU A 87 5.84 -41.93 -12.02
CA LEU A 87 6.78 -41.02 -11.34
C LEU A 87 8.08 -40.83 -12.11
N SER A 88 8.62 -41.93 -12.70
CA SER A 88 9.82 -41.87 -13.53
C SER A 88 9.59 -41.09 -14.83
N ASP A 89 8.43 -41.27 -15.45
CA ASP A 89 8.07 -40.57 -16.67
C ASP A 89 7.86 -39.08 -16.41
N LEU A 90 7.13 -38.71 -15.36
CA LEU A 90 6.98 -37.30 -14.94
C LEU A 90 8.35 -36.69 -14.62
N THR A 91 9.21 -37.39 -13.87
CA THR A 91 10.58 -36.94 -13.58
C THR A 91 11.39 -36.69 -14.86
N GLY A 92 11.26 -37.57 -15.84
CA GLY A 92 11.95 -37.43 -17.14
C GLY A 92 11.48 -36.20 -17.92
N ARG A 93 10.17 -35.95 -17.96
CA ARG A 93 9.61 -34.74 -18.58
C ARG A 93 10.06 -33.46 -17.89
N LEU A 94 10.00 -33.41 -16.56
CA LEU A 94 10.47 -32.26 -15.78
C LEU A 94 11.96 -32.01 -15.98
N GLN A 95 12.80 -33.08 -16.03
CA GLN A 95 14.24 -32.96 -16.24
C GLN A 95 14.59 -32.44 -17.65
N SER A 96 13.69 -32.61 -18.63
CA SER A 96 13.91 -32.15 -20.01
C SER A 96 13.58 -30.66 -20.24
N LEU A 97 13.01 -29.98 -19.24
CA LEU A 97 12.70 -28.56 -19.33
C LEU A 97 13.97 -27.71 -19.36
N GLU A 98 13.90 -26.62 -20.08
CA GLU A 98 14.99 -25.63 -20.14
C GLU A 98 15.24 -25.03 -18.76
N HIS A 99 16.50 -24.75 -18.44
CA HIS A 99 16.96 -24.25 -17.14
C HIS A 99 16.74 -25.20 -15.95
N VAL A 100 16.31 -26.44 -16.15
CA VAL A 100 16.23 -27.42 -15.07
C VAL A 100 17.58 -28.08 -14.85
N ALA A 101 18.24 -27.73 -13.75
CA ALA A 101 19.51 -28.34 -13.36
C ALA A 101 19.31 -29.79 -12.87
N ARG A 102 18.31 -30.01 -12.05
CA ARG A 102 18.04 -31.33 -11.44
C ARG A 102 16.61 -31.44 -10.94
N VAL A 103 16.04 -32.64 -11.07
CA VAL A 103 14.84 -33.05 -10.33
C VAL A 103 15.26 -33.97 -9.19
N ALA A 104 14.91 -33.64 -7.96
CA ALA A 104 15.22 -34.49 -6.81
C ALA A 104 14.39 -35.79 -6.85
N PRO A 105 14.89 -36.89 -6.25
CA PRO A 105 14.08 -38.08 -6.10
C PRO A 105 12.73 -37.80 -5.44
N PRO A 106 11.62 -38.41 -5.93
CA PRO A 106 10.31 -38.16 -5.39
C PRO A 106 10.21 -38.60 -3.90
N ARG A 107 9.73 -37.68 -3.06
CA ARG A 107 9.37 -37.98 -1.67
C ARG A 107 7.93 -38.49 -1.65
N LEU A 108 7.72 -39.68 -1.12
CA LEU A 108 6.40 -40.32 -1.05
C LEU A 108 5.77 -40.14 0.34
N SER A 109 4.44 -40.02 0.38
CA SER A 109 3.62 -40.08 1.59
C SER A 109 3.72 -41.46 2.25
N GLY A 110 3.20 -41.59 3.48
CA GLY A 110 3.21 -42.84 4.25
C GLY A 110 2.46 -43.97 3.57
N ASP A 111 1.35 -43.67 2.92
CA ASP A 111 0.50 -44.57 2.12
C ASP A 111 0.89 -44.68 0.66
N ARG A 112 1.83 -43.83 0.22
CA ARG A 112 2.42 -43.75 -1.14
C ARG A 112 1.44 -43.31 -2.21
N ASP A 113 0.34 -42.67 -1.88
CA ASP A 113 -0.63 -42.12 -2.82
C ASP A 113 -0.27 -40.68 -3.25
N THR A 114 0.68 -40.06 -2.56
CA THR A 114 1.15 -38.69 -2.84
C THR A 114 2.68 -38.67 -2.99
N ALA A 115 3.16 -37.94 -3.99
CA ALA A 115 4.58 -37.71 -4.25
C ALA A 115 4.88 -36.23 -4.40
N VAL A 116 5.98 -35.78 -3.81
CA VAL A 116 6.53 -34.42 -4.02
C VAL A 116 7.84 -34.53 -4.79
N LEU A 117 7.88 -33.94 -5.98
CA LEU A 117 9.09 -33.80 -6.78
C LEU A 117 9.59 -32.37 -6.68
N THR A 118 10.83 -32.18 -6.28
CA THR A 118 11.47 -30.85 -6.22
C THR A 118 12.30 -30.64 -7.47
N VAL A 119 11.92 -29.63 -8.26
CA VAL A 119 12.63 -29.20 -9.46
C VAL A 119 13.56 -28.05 -9.09
N GLN A 120 14.85 -28.19 -9.34
CA GLN A 120 15.87 -27.18 -9.12
C GLN A 120 16.33 -26.63 -10.46
N TYR A 121 16.29 -25.32 -10.62
CA TYR A 121 16.74 -24.62 -11.80
C TYR A 121 18.21 -24.23 -11.68
N ASP A 122 18.85 -23.85 -12.78
CA ASP A 122 20.21 -23.31 -12.85
C ASP A 122 20.24 -21.77 -12.92
N GLU A 123 19.06 -21.16 -12.94
CA GLU A 123 18.84 -19.72 -12.99
C GLU A 123 17.96 -19.25 -11.83
N PRO A 124 18.10 -17.99 -11.41
CA PRO A 124 17.24 -17.42 -10.37
C PRO A 124 15.82 -17.17 -10.91
N VAL A 125 14.83 -17.09 -10.02
CA VAL A 125 13.41 -16.83 -10.37
C VAL A 125 13.20 -15.49 -11.12
N THR A 126 14.16 -14.57 -10.99
CA THR A 126 14.17 -13.28 -11.68
C THR A 126 14.77 -13.34 -13.09
N HIS A 127 15.20 -14.54 -13.56
CA HIS A 127 15.67 -14.69 -14.93
C HIS A 127 14.54 -14.42 -15.93
N PRO A 128 14.79 -13.69 -17.04
CA PRO A 128 13.72 -13.31 -17.99
C PRO A 128 12.89 -14.46 -18.53
N ASP A 129 13.48 -15.64 -18.70
CA ASP A 129 12.80 -16.82 -19.25
C ASP A 129 11.98 -17.59 -18.20
N LEU A 130 12.20 -17.32 -16.92
CA LEU A 130 11.49 -17.94 -15.79
C LEU A 130 10.47 -16.99 -15.15
N MET A 131 10.76 -15.70 -15.18
CA MET A 131 9.97 -14.70 -14.43
C MET A 131 8.55 -14.60 -14.97
N GLY A 132 7.57 -14.88 -14.11
CA GLY A 132 6.15 -14.67 -14.38
C GLY A 132 5.50 -15.73 -15.26
N THR A 133 6.15 -16.87 -15.52
CA THR A 133 5.58 -17.97 -16.29
C THR A 133 5.80 -19.33 -15.64
N ILE A 134 4.77 -20.17 -15.69
CA ILE A 134 4.81 -21.59 -15.32
C ILE A 134 4.39 -22.48 -16.49
N ASP A 135 4.16 -21.90 -17.67
CA ASP A 135 3.68 -22.64 -18.85
C ASP A 135 4.52 -23.90 -19.17
N PRO A 136 5.87 -23.90 -19.08
CA PRO A 136 6.65 -25.12 -19.31
C PRO A 136 6.36 -26.21 -18.27
N LEU A 137 6.16 -25.84 -17.00
CA LEU A 137 5.77 -26.79 -15.95
C LEU A 137 4.37 -27.34 -16.17
N GLU A 138 3.40 -26.47 -16.49
CA GLU A 138 2.02 -26.88 -16.82
C GLU A 138 2.01 -27.82 -18.02
N GLY A 139 2.79 -27.54 -19.06
CA GLY A 139 2.94 -28.44 -20.21
C GLY A 139 3.51 -29.80 -19.83
N ALA A 140 4.49 -29.85 -18.93
CA ALA A 140 5.12 -31.10 -18.51
C ALA A 140 4.20 -31.99 -17.64
N ILE A 141 3.27 -31.38 -16.87
CA ILE A 141 2.32 -32.12 -16.02
C ILE A 141 1.02 -32.47 -16.72
N ALA A 142 0.69 -31.83 -17.85
CA ALA A 142 -0.61 -31.95 -18.52
C ALA A 142 -0.99 -33.42 -18.80
N GLU A 143 -0.08 -34.22 -19.33
CA GLU A 143 -0.31 -35.64 -19.62
C GLU A 143 -0.62 -36.44 -18.33
N THR A 144 0.09 -36.16 -17.25
CA THR A 144 -0.18 -36.80 -15.95
C THR A 144 -1.57 -36.46 -15.38
N ILE A 145 -2.05 -35.23 -15.63
CA ILE A 145 -3.41 -34.80 -15.29
C ILE A 145 -4.44 -35.56 -16.16
N ASP A 146 -4.16 -35.71 -17.44
CA ASP A 146 -5.04 -36.45 -18.39
C ASP A 146 -5.14 -37.93 -18.01
N ASP A 147 -4.11 -38.50 -17.38
CA ASP A 147 -4.12 -39.86 -16.84
C ASP A 147 -4.95 -40.02 -15.55
N GLY A 148 -5.52 -38.93 -15.04
CA GLY A 148 -6.46 -38.91 -13.92
C GLY A 148 -5.86 -38.60 -12.56
N TYR A 149 -4.57 -38.26 -12.49
CA TYR A 149 -3.92 -37.81 -11.26
C TYR A 149 -4.23 -36.34 -10.98
N GLN A 150 -4.25 -35.98 -9.69
CA GLN A 150 -4.18 -34.57 -9.29
C GLN A 150 -2.71 -34.16 -9.24
N VAL A 151 -2.34 -33.15 -10.02
CA VAL A 151 -0.97 -32.59 -10.03
C VAL A 151 -1.04 -31.11 -9.80
N GLU A 152 -0.37 -30.66 -8.73
CA GLU A 152 -0.36 -29.28 -8.31
C GLU A 152 1.07 -28.73 -8.24
N LEU A 153 1.21 -27.44 -8.51
CA LEU A 153 2.48 -26.74 -8.54
C LEU A 153 2.65 -25.83 -7.33
N GLY A 154 3.80 -25.85 -6.70
CA GLY A 154 4.18 -24.95 -5.59
C GLY A 154 5.67 -24.62 -5.61
N GLY A 155 6.15 -23.86 -4.64
CA GLY A 155 7.54 -23.40 -4.54
C GLY A 155 7.78 -22.06 -5.22
N ASP A 156 9.02 -21.57 -5.19
CA ASP A 156 9.38 -20.18 -5.52
C ASP A 156 8.89 -19.73 -6.91
N LEU A 157 9.03 -20.57 -7.93
CA LEU A 157 8.67 -20.20 -9.29
C LEU A 157 7.14 -20.12 -9.49
N PRO A 158 6.34 -21.14 -9.11
CA PRO A 158 4.89 -21.03 -9.18
C PRO A 158 4.29 -19.95 -8.29
N ASP A 159 4.86 -19.69 -7.12
CA ASP A 159 4.39 -18.64 -6.22
C ASP A 159 4.55 -17.25 -6.85
N THR A 160 5.71 -16.96 -7.45
CA THR A 160 5.95 -15.69 -8.18
C THR A 160 5.15 -15.55 -9.47
N ALA A 161 4.89 -16.63 -10.20
CA ALA A 161 4.08 -16.58 -11.42
C ALA A 161 2.59 -16.33 -11.13
N GLY A 162 2.09 -16.80 -9.98
CA GLY A 162 0.72 -16.57 -9.51
C GLY A 162 0.41 -15.13 -9.13
N GLU A 163 1.44 -14.31 -8.90
CA GLU A 163 1.33 -12.88 -8.60
C GLU A 163 1.12 -11.99 -9.84
N ALA A 164 0.34 -12.42 -10.82
CA ALA A 164 0.04 -11.62 -12.01
C ALA A 164 -0.65 -10.32 -11.63
N PHE A 165 0.11 -9.21 -11.67
CA PHE A 165 -0.33 -7.87 -11.35
C PHE A 165 -1.23 -7.29 -12.46
N GLY A 166 -2.45 -6.91 -12.13
CA GLY A 166 -3.39 -6.27 -13.04
C GLY A 166 -4.76 -6.94 -13.04
N GLY A 167 -5.44 -6.86 -11.91
CA GLY A 167 -6.68 -7.56 -11.71
C GLY A 167 -7.92 -6.83 -12.19
N THR A 168 -9.00 -7.59 -12.33
CA THR A 168 -10.35 -7.09 -12.61
C THR A 168 -10.86 -6.16 -11.52
N GLY A 169 -10.36 -6.29 -10.27
CA GLY A 169 -10.73 -5.49 -9.12
C GLY A 169 -10.38 -4.02 -9.27
N GLU A 170 -9.20 -3.69 -9.80
CA GLU A 170 -8.80 -2.31 -10.09
C GLU A 170 -9.78 -1.64 -11.08
N LEU A 171 -10.14 -2.33 -12.16
CA LEU A 171 -11.09 -1.83 -13.15
C LEU A 171 -12.49 -1.63 -12.58
N ILE A 172 -12.94 -2.55 -11.72
CA ILE A 172 -14.22 -2.43 -11.00
C ILE A 172 -14.20 -1.23 -10.07
N GLY A 173 -13.13 -1.06 -9.28
CA GLY A 173 -12.96 0.07 -8.39
C GLY A 173 -12.99 1.42 -9.11
N VAL A 174 -12.27 1.54 -10.23
CA VAL A 174 -12.27 2.73 -11.09
C VAL A 174 -13.64 2.96 -11.72
N GLY A 175 -14.34 1.90 -12.16
CA GLY A 175 -15.69 1.99 -12.71
C GLY A 175 -16.72 2.52 -11.70
N ILE A 176 -16.67 2.04 -10.47
CA ILE A 176 -17.56 2.51 -9.40
C ILE A 176 -17.18 3.95 -8.97
N ALA A 177 -15.88 4.27 -8.91
CA ALA A 177 -15.41 5.64 -8.67
C ALA A 177 -15.94 6.61 -9.74
N LEU A 178 -15.93 6.21 -11.02
CA LEU A 178 -16.52 7.00 -12.12
C LEU A 178 -18.01 7.23 -11.89
N LEU A 179 -18.77 6.22 -11.46
CA LEU A 179 -20.18 6.36 -11.15
C LEU A 179 -20.43 7.39 -10.03
N ILE A 180 -19.66 7.28 -8.94
CA ILE A 180 -19.73 8.25 -7.82
C ILE A 180 -19.40 9.66 -8.29
N LEU A 181 -18.36 9.83 -9.11
CA LEU A 181 -17.98 11.11 -9.68
C LEU A 181 -19.10 11.69 -10.58
N VAL A 182 -19.77 10.85 -11.39
CA VAL A 182 -20.90 11.28 -12.21
C VAL A 182 -22.05 11.81 -11.35
N VAL A 183 -22.34 11.15 -10.24
CA VAL A 183 -23.36 11.58 -9.26
C VAL A 183 -22.91 12.88 -8.56
N ALA A 184 -21.67 12.98 -8.13
CA ALA A 184 -21.13 14.13 -7.41
C ALA A 184 -21.10 15.41 -8.27
N PHE A 185 -20.65 15.29 -9.52
CA PHE A 185 -20.55 16.42 -10.46
C PHE A 185 -21.84 16.68 -11.26
N GLY A 186 -22.70 15.67 -11.42
CA GLY A 186 -23.85 15.75 -12.34
C GLY A 186 -23.44 15.88 -13.83
N SER A 187 -22.20 15.53 -14.17
CA SER A 187 -21.60 15.61 -15.50
C SER A 187 -20.61 14.46 -15.74
N ALA A 188 -20.81 13.68 -16.80
CA ALA A 188 -19.90 12.61 -17.17
C ALA A 188 -18.51 13.14 -17.58
N VAL A 189 -18.46 14.32 -18.23
CA VAL A 189 -17.18 14.97 -18.59
C VAL A 189 -16.43 15.40 -17.34
N GLY A 190 -17.17 15.98 -16.36
CA GLY A 190 -16.56 16.36 -15.08
C GLY A 190 -16.06 15.16 -14.27
N ALA A 191 -16.70 14.01 -14.42
CA ALA A 191 -16.34 12.75 -13.75
C ALA A 191 -15.12 12.07 -14.40
N GLY A 192 -15.06 12.03 -15.72
CA GLY A 192 -13.95 11.37 -16.44
C GLY A 192 -12.63 12.14 -16.37
N LEU A 193 -12.68 13.45 -16.12
CA LEU A 193 -11.50 14.29 -16.11
C LEU A 193 -10.50 13.91 -14.99
N PRO A 194 -10.89 13.77 -13.71
CA PRO A 194 -9.98 13.33 -12.65
C PRO A 194 -9.32 11.99 -12.94
N ILE A 195 -10.09 11.01 -13.42
CA ILE A 195 -9.59 9.68 -13.75
C ILE A 195 -8.57 9.75 -14.91
N GLY A 196 -8.93 10.46 -15.99
CA GLY A 196 -8.01 10.61 -17.14
C GLY A 196 -6.70 11.30 -16.77
N VAL A 197 -6.72 12.25 -15.83
CA VAL A 197 -5.52 12.91 -15.33
C VAL A 197 -4.68 11.97 -14.47
N ALA A 198 -5.31 11.19 -13.59
CA ALA A 198 -4.63 10.21 -12.76
C ALA A 198 -3.95 9.13 -13.62
N VAL A 199 -4.67 8.58 -14.62
CA VAL A 199 -4.12 7.58 -15.56
C VAL A 199 -2.96 8.16 -16.38
N GLY A 200 -3.09 9.42 -16.87
CA GLY A 200 -1.99 10.07 -17.60
C GLY A 200 -0.74 10.28 -16.73
N GLY A 201 -0.91 10.67 -15.47
CA GLY A 201 0.19 10.77 -14.51
C GLY A 201 0.82 9.42 -14.18
N LEU A 202 -0.03 8.39 -13.98
CA LEU A 202 0.41 7.03 -13.69
C LEU A 202 1.18 6.39 -14.87
N ALA A 203 0.75 6.62 -16.11
CA ALA A 203 1.47 6.13 -17.29
C ALA A 203 2.91 6.68 -17.36
N ALA A 204 3.10 7.98 -17.10
CA ALA A 204 4.43 8.56 -17.02
C ALA A 204 5.22 8.06 -15.79
N GLY A 205 4.55 7.93 -14.65
CA GLY A 205 5.14 7.43 -13.41
C GLY A 205 5.60 5.98 -13.51
N GLY A 206 4.77 5.10 -14.10
CA GLY A 206 5.10 3.70 -14.34
C GLY A 206 6.35 3.53 -15.22
N SER A 207 6.42 4.27 -16.34
CA SER A 207 7.64 4.31 -17.15
C SER A 207 8.86 4.82 -16.36
N GLY A 208 8.65 5.77 -15.44
CA GLY A 208 9.69 6.25 -14.53
C GLY A 208 10.19 5.18 -13.56
N ILE A 209 9.31 4.32 -13.07
CA ILE A 209 9.65 3.19 -12.19
C ILE A 209 10.50 2.16 -12.95
N THR A 210 10.10 1.81 -14.19
CA THR A 210 10.87 0.89 -15.05
C THR A 210 12.28 1.45 -15.36
N LEU A 211 12.40 2.76 -15.57
CA LEU A 211 13.71 3.41 -15.74
C LEU A 211 14.54 3.41 -14.44
N LEU A 212 13.89 3.54 -13.28
CA LEU A 212 14.57 3.43 -11.98
C LEU A 212 15.19 2.04 -11.81
N ALA A 213 14.50 0.99 -12.25
CA ALA A 213 14.98 -0.40 -12.19
C ALA A 213 16.29 -0.62 -12.96
N ALA A 214 16.64 0.25 -13.92
CA ALA A 214 17.94 0.20 -14.61
C ALA A 214 19.13 0.63 -13.72
N THR A 215 18.86 1.26 -12.57
CA THR A 215 19.92 1.82 -11.70
C THR A 215 19.91 1.26 -10.28
N THR A 216 18.80 0.69 -9.86
CA THR A 216 18.60 0.10 -8.52
C THR A 216 17.66 -1.08 -8.61
N ASP A 217 17.76 -2.01 -7.68
CA ASP A 217 16.78 -3.08 -7.56
C ASP A 217 15.44 -2.47 -7.12
N VAL A 218 14.38 -2.79 -7.87
CA VAL A 218 13.01 -2.34 -7.63
C VAL A 218 12.13 -3.57 -7.51
N SER A 219 11.46 -3.70 -6.38
CA SER A 219 10.56 -4.83 -6.11
C SER A 219 9.47 -4.97 -7.18
N THR A 220 9.15 -6.22 -7.52
CA THR A 220 8.08 -6.58 -8.45
C THR A 220 6.71 -6.05 -8.01
N SER A 221 6.48 -5.93 -6.70
CA SER A 221 5.25 -5.38 -6.11
C SER A 221 5.23 -3.84 -6.05
N ALA A 222 6.36 -3.14 -6.29
CA ALA A 222 6.44 -1.69 -6.17
C ALA A 222 5.51 -0.93 -7.15
N PRO A 223 5.34 -1.33 -8.42
CA PRO A 223 4.39 -0.69 -9.32
C PRO A 223 2.94 -0.80 -8.86
N THR A 224 2.55 -1.92 -8.25
CA THR A 224 1.19 -2.11 -7.72
C THR A 224 0.90 -1.16 -6.57
N VAL A 225 1.79 -1.09 -5.58
CA VAL A 225 1.69 -0.14 -4.47
C VAL A 225 1.67 1.30 -4.99
N ALA A 226 2.54 1.63 -5.93
CA ALA A 226 2.61 2.95 -6.55
C ALA A 226 1.33 3.30 -7.31
N SER A 227 0.74 2.35 -8.07
CA SER A 227 -0.51 2.57 -8.80
C SER A 227 -1.70 2.78 -7.88
N MET A 228 -1.83 1.98 -6.82
CA MET A 228 -2.88 2.12 -5.80
C MET A 228 -2.87 3.52 -5.19
N VAL A 229 -1.71 3.98 -4.74
CA VAL A 229 -1.56 5.29 -4.10
C VAL A 229 -1.75 6.41 -5.10
N ALA A 230 -1.10 6.33 -6.27
CA ALA A 230 -1.14 7.37 -7.29
C ALA A 230 -2.55 7.54 -7.89
N LEU A 231 -3.31 6.46 -8.09
CA LEU A 231 -4.69 6.51 -8.54
C LEU A 231 -5.58 7.23 -7.52
N GLY A 232 -5.51 6.81 -6.24
CA GLY A 232 -6.29 7.44 -5.17
C GLY A 232 -5.99 8.93 -5.04
N VAL A 233 -4.71 9.27 -4.90
CA VAL A 233 -4.21 10.66 -4.74
C VAL A 233 -4.49 11.49 -5.99
N GLY A 234 -4.32 10.92 -7.18
CA GLY A 234 -4.48 11.62 -8.45
C GLY A 234 -5.90 12.02 -8.74
N ILE A 235 -6.85 11.12 -8.50
CA ILE A 235 -8.28 11.43 -8.63
C ILE A 235 -8.65 12.55 -7.66
N ASP A 236 -8.13 12.50 -6.44
CA ASP A 236 -8.42 13.48 -5.41
C ASP A 236 -7.85 14.87 -5.73
N TYR A 237 -6.58 14.96 -6.10
CA TYR A 237 -5.95 16.24 -6.49
C TYR A 237 -6.66 16.88 -7.67
N ALA A 238 -7.00 16.09 -8.67
CA ALA A 238 -7.76 16.56 -9.81
C ALA A 238 -9.17 17.00 -9.41
N LEU A 239 -9.84 16.25 -8.53
CA LEU A 239 -11.16 16.59 -8.00
C LEU A 239 -11.19 17.94 -7.31
N LEU A 240 -10.23 18.23 -6.42
CA LEU A 240 -10.12 19.51 -5.71
C LEU A 240 -10.01 20.69 -6.69
N LEU A 241 -9.18 20.54 -7.71
CA LEU A 241 -8.98 21.59 -8.73
C LEU A 241 -10.22 21.79 -9.60
N VAL A 242 -10.89 20.69 -10.02
CA VAL A 242 -12.11 20.75 -10.83
C VAL A 242 -13.24 21.42 -10.05
N ILE A 243 -13.45 21.07 -8.76
CA ILE A 243 -14.48 21.70 -7.92
C ILE A 243 -14.24 23.20 -7.83
N ARG A 244 -13.01 23.64 -7.56
CA ARG A 244 -12.66 25.05 -7.48
C ARG A 244 -12.82 25.79 -8.81
N HIS A 245 -12.47 25.15 -9.91
CA HIS A 245 -12.69 25.69 -11.24
C HIS A 245 -14.19 25.91 -11.51
N VAL A 246 -15.03 24.91 -11.20
CA VAL A 246 -16.49 25.01 -11.36
C VAL A 246 -17.12 26.08 -10.45
N GLU A 247 -16.62 26.24 -9.21
CA GLU A 247 -17.04 27.33 -8.32
C GLU A 247 -16.72 28.71 -8.94
N ASN A 248 -15.52 28.92 -9.45
CA ASN A 248 -15.12 30.17 -10.09
C ASN A 248 -15.93 30.47 -11.36
N LEU A 249 -16.24 29.44 -12.17
CA LEU A 249 -17.16 29.58 -13.31
C LEU A 249 -18.57 30.03 -12.88
N ARG A 250 -19.07 29.52 -11.76
CA ARG A 250 -20.39 29.95 -11.20
C ARG A 250 -20.39 31.39 -10.71
N LEU A 251 -19.25 31.92 -10.30
CA LEU A 251 -19.05 33.32 -9.93
C LEU A 251 -18.94 34.26 -11.15
N GLY A 252 -18.98 33.70 -12.38
CA GLY A 252 -18.97 34.48 -13.61
C GLY A 252 -17.59 34.75 -14.21
N HIS A 253 -16.53 34.15 -13.65
CA HIS A 253 -15.19 34.27 -14.25
C HIS A 253 -15.10 33.46 -15.54
N ASP A 254 -14.28 33.92 -16.49
CA ASP A 254 -14.01 33.15 -17.70
C ASP A 254 -13.21 31.87 -17.40
N ALA A 255 -13.15 30.93 -18.35
CA ALA A 255 -12.55 29.62 -18.11
C ALA A 255 -11.03 29.67 -17.83
N VAL A 256 -10.31 30.64 -18.43
CA VAL A 256 -8.85 30.77 -18.23
C VAL A 256 -8.56 31.38 -16.86
N GLU A 257 -9.32 32.42 -16.50
CA GLU A 257 -9.21 33.05 -15.17
C GLU A 257 -9.63 32.09 -14.07
N SER A 258 -10.76 31.35 -14.26
CA SER A 258 -11.23 30.32 -13.33
C SER A 258 -10.18 29.24 -13.07
N ALA A 259 -9.47 28.79 -14.10
CA ALA A 259 -8.40 27.81 -14.00
C ALA A 259 -7.18 28.37 -13.24
N GLY A 260 -6.76 29.60 -13.57
CA GLY A 260 -5.68 30.27 -12.86
C GLY A 260 -5.95 30.42 -11.36
N ARG A 261 -7.16 30.86 -10.99
CA ARG A 261 -7.60 30.97 -9.58
C ARG A 261 -7.72 29.62 -8.88
N ALA A 262 -8.23 28.59 -9.57
CA ALA A 262 -8.33 27.24 -9.01
C ALA A 262 -6.95 26.68 -8.65
N VAL A 263 -5.95 26.81 -9.56
CA VAL A 263 -4.60 26.34 -9.29
C VAL A 263 -3.88 27.23 -8.24
N ALA A 264 -4.16 28.53 -8.19
CA ALA A 264 -3.60 29.41 -7.17
C ALA A 264 -4.08 29.06 -5.73
N THR A 265 -5.33 28.60 -5.60
CA THR A 265 -5.95 28.29 -4.31
C THR A 265 -5.85 26.80 -3.97
N ALA A 266 -6.57 25.94 -4.68
CA ALA A 266 -6.57 24.49 -4.43
C ALA A 266 -5.22 23.85 -4.80
N GLY A 267 -4.52 24.33 -5.84
CA GLY A 267 -3.19 23.83 -6.20
C GLY A 267 -2.15 24.02 -5.11
N ARG A 268 -2.29 25.04 -4.26
CA ARG A 268 -1.43 25.19 -3.07
C ARG A 268 -1.63 24.03 -2.08
N SER A 269 -2.86 23.60 -1.88
CA SER A 269 -3.15 22.43 -1.05
C SER A 269 -2.61 21.15 -1.68
N VAL A 270 -2.76 20.99 -3.01
CA VAL A 270 -2.20 19.84 -3.75
C VAL A 270 -0.68 19.75 -3.62
N VAL A 271 0.04 20.87 -3.76
CA VAL A 271 1.51 20.88 -3.59
C VAL A 271 1.91 20.52 -2.16
N PHE A 272 1.21 21.06 -1.18
CA PHE A 272 1.48 20.73 0.22
C PHE A 272 1.21 19.24 0.48
N ALA A 273 0.06 18.75 0.04
CA ALA A 273 -0.35 17.37 0.12
C ALA A 273 0.66 16.41 -0.52
N ALA A 274 1.04 16.66 -1.77
CA ALA A 274 2.07 15.86 -2.44
C ALA A 274 3.39 15.88 -1.67
N THR A 275 3.80 17.02 -1.12
CA THR A 275 5.04 17.12 -0.33
C THR A 275 4.96 16.29 0.95
N THR A 276 3.84 16.30 1.65
CA THR A 276 3.66 15.50 2.88
C THR A 276 3.66 14.01 2.58
N VAL A 277 2.99 13.58 1.51
CA VAL A 277 3.02 12.18 1.04
C VAL A 277 4.44 11.75 0.68
N LEU A 278 5.16 12.57 -0.12
CA LEU A 278 6.55 12.27 -0.50
C LEU A 278 7.47 12.12 0.72
N ILE A 279 7.34 12.98 1.72
CA ILE A 279 8.16 12.89 2.94
C ILE A 279 7.78 11.67 3.77
N SER A 280 6.48 11.34 3.88
CA SER A 280 6.02 10.15 4.60
C SER A 280 6.54 8.87 3.95
N LEU A 281 6.52 8.80 2.61
CA LEU A 281 7.07 7.67 1.85
C LEU A 281 8.58 7.51 2.03
N MET A 282 9.32 8.62 2.18
CA MET A 282 10.75 8.55 2.50
C MET A 282 11.01 7.93 3.88
N GLY A 283 10.03 7.95 4.77
CA GLY A 283 10.07 7.24 6.06
C GLY A 283 10.17 5.72 5.92
N LEU A 284 9.73 5.13 4.79
CA LEU A 284 9.85 3.69 4.51
C LEU A 284 11.31 3.21 4.50
N ARG A 285 12.27 4.08 4.13
CA ARG A 285 13.71 3.78 4.19
C ARG A 285 14.21 3.41 5.59
N LEU A 286 13.53 3.89 6.62
CA LEU A 286 13.84 3.57 8.01
C LEU A 286 13.42 2.15 8.40
N GLY A 287 12.61 1.49 7.56
CA GLY A 287 12.24 0.08 7.72
C GLY A 287 13.40 -0.88 7.56
N GLY A 288 14.49 -0.46 6.87
CA GLY A 288 15.75 -1.23 6.80
C GLY A 288 15.76 -2.36 5.78
N LEU A 289 14.75 -2.47 4.92
CA LEU A 289 14.68 -3.41 3.80
C LEU A 289 14.80 -2.67 2.47
N SER A 290 15.52 -3.26 1.52
CA SER A 290 15.64 -2.79 0.14
C SER A 290 14.27 -2.67 -0.54
N THR A 291 13.37 -3.61 -0.29
CA THR A 291 11.99 -3.61 -0.78
C THR A 291 11.23 -2.36 -0.35
N TYR A 292 11.38 -1.88 0.90
CA TYR A 292 10.74 -0.64 1.35
C TYR A 292 11.34 0.62 0.71
N ASP A 293 12.64 0.61 0.45
CA ASP A 293 13.28 1.69 -0.31
C ASP A 293 12.66 1.81 -1.70
N SER A 294 12.48 0.68 -2.37
CA SER A 294 11.86 0.62 -3.69
C SER A 294 10.38 1.05 -3.67
N PHE A 295 9.59 0.61 -2.69
CA PHE A 295 8.19 1.06 -2.51
C PHE A 295 8.12 2.57 -2.30
N GLY A 296 8.99 3.10 -1.44
CA GLY A 296 9.03 4.54 -1.15
C GLY A 296 9.36 5.38 -2.37
N VAL A 297 10.40 5.02 -3.11
CA VAL A 297 10.86 5.78 -4.28
C VAL A 297 9.91 5.61 -5.47
N ALA A 298 9.46 4.40 -5.77
CA ALA A 298 8.52 4.13 -6.85
C ALA A 298 7.20 4.89 -6.66
N THR A 299 6.63 4.81 -5.45
CA THR A 299 5.39 5.53 -5.11
C THR A 299 5.62 7.06 -5.15
N ALA A 300 6.78 7.55 -4.69
CA ALA A 300 7.11 8.96 -4.76
C ALA A 300 7.19 9.46 -6.21
N ILE A 301 7.78 8.69 -7.13
CA ILE A 301 7.80 9.00 -8.58
C ILE A 301 6.37 9.09 -9.11
N ALA A 302 5.53 8.09 -8.84
CA ALA A 302 4.16 8.06 -9.32
C ALA A 302 3.34 9.26 -8.79
N VAL A 303 3.43 9.56 -7.48
CA VAL A 303 2.76 10.71 -6.85
C VAL A 303 3.25 12.04 -7.44
N LEU A 304 4.54 12.18 -7.71
CA LEU A 304 5.10 13.39 -8.33
C LEU A 304 4.51 13.64 -9.72
N PHE A 305 4.48 12.61 -10.59
CA PHE A 305 3.90 12.72 -11.92
C PHE A 305 2.40 13.01 -11.88
N VAL A 306 1.66 12.35 -10.99
CA VAL A 306 0.23 12.57 -10.82
C VAL A 306 -0.07 13.99 -10.30
N ALA A 307 0.71 14.50 -9.33
CA ALA A 307 0.58 15.88 -8.86
C ALA A 307 0.90 16.90 -9.97
N ALA A 308 1.94 16.65 -10.75
CA ALA A 308 2.27 17.49 -11.93
C ALA A 308 1.15 17.46 -12.99
N ALA A 309 0.58 16.27 -13.24
CA ALA A 309 -0.57 16.10 -14.12
C ALA A 309 -1.79 16.88 -13.60
N ALA A 310 -2.11 16.78 -12.31
CA ALA A 310 -3.20 17.53 -11.71
C ALA A 310 -3.02 19.05 -11.89
N LEU A 311 -1.83 19.59 -11.63
CA LEU A 311 -1.56 21.04 -11.73
C LEU A 311 -1.52 21.58 -13.16
N THR A 312 -1.33 20.74 -14.16
CA THR A 312 -1.14 21.16 -15.57
C THR A 312 -2.24 20.64 -16.50
N LEU A 313 -2.58 19.34 -16.47
CA LEU A 313 -3.63 18.78 -17.32
C LEU A 313 -5.02 19.20 -16.88
N VAL A 314 -5.31 19.28 -15.57
CA VAL A 314 -6.65 19.69 -15.11
C VAL A 314 -7.03 21.06 -15.66
N PRO A 315 -6.24 22.15 -15.51
CA PRO A 315 -6.60 23.45 -16.08
C PRO A 315 -6.74 23.43 -17.61
N ALA A 316 -5.90 22.65 -18.31
CA ALA A 316 -6.00 22.51 -19.76
C ALA A 316 -7.30 21.82 -20.19
N LEU A 317 -7.62 20.69 -19.57
CA LEU A 317 -8.84 19.91 -19.84
C LEU A 317 -10.11 20.64 -19.40
N CYS A 318 -10.08 21.37 -18.30
CA CYS A 318 -11.18 22.24 -17.87
C CYS A 318 -11.50 23.31 -18.91
N ARG A 319 -10.48 23.91 -19.53
CA ARG A 319 -10.67 24.88 -20.63
C ARG A 319 -11.34 24.25 -21.85
N LEU A 320 -10.89 23.05 -22.27
CA LEU A 320 -11.47 22.32 -23.41
C LEU A 320 -12.91 21.85 -23.15
N SER A 321 -13.19 21.45 -21.90
CA SER A 321 -14.52 21.00 -21.48
C SER A 321 -15.54 22.13 -21.37
N GLY A 322 -15.09 23.34 -21.07
CA GLY A 322 -15.93 24.55 -21.00
C GLY A 322 -17.18 24.38 -20.12
N GLY A 323 -18.32 24.85 -20.61
CA GLY A 323 -19.60 24.76 -19.91
C GLY A 323 -20.13 23.33 -19.67
N ARG A 324 -19.51 22.28 -20.26
CA ARG A 324 -19.91 20.89 -20.05
C ARG A 324 -19.60 20.40 -18.63
N LEU A 325 -18.68 21.09 -17.92
CA LEU A 325 -18.37 20.82 -16.51
C LEU A 325 -19.48 21.27 -15.56
N LEU A 326 -20.29 22.24 -15.97
CA LEU A 326 -21.40 22.70 -15.13
C LEU A 326 -22.49 21.62 -15.03
N PRO A 327 -23.07 21.40 -13.83
CA PRO A 327 -24.17 20.45 -13.66
C PRO A 327 -25.33 20.77 -14.62
N ARG A 328 -25.97 19.72 -15.14
CA ARG A 328 -27.11 19.87 -16.06
C ARG A 328 -28.21 20.80 -15.54
N ALA A 329 -28.44 20.81 -14.22
CA ALA A 329 -29.42 21.70 -13.58
C ALA A 329 -29.04 23.17 -13.74
N VAL A 330 -27.77 23.53 -13.55
CA VAL A 330 -27.26 24.91 -13.70
C VAL A 330 -27.32 25.34 -15.17
N ARG A 331 -26.92 24.48 -16.08
CA ARG A 331 -26.99 24.77 -17.53
C ARG A 331 -28.41 25.00 -18.06
N ARG A 332 -29.41 24.43 -17.38
CA ARG A 332 -30.84 24.56 -17.72
C ARG A 332 -31.52 25.68 -16.94
N SER A 333 -30.77 26.55 -16.28
CA SER A 333 -31.31 27.69 -15.48
C SER A 333 -32.39 27.29 -14.46
N ARG A 334 -32.32 26.07 -13.94
CA ARG A 334 -33.22 25.65 -12.86
C ARG A 334 -32.80 26.31 -11.56
N PRO A 335 -33.72 26.81 -10.75
CA PRO A 335 -33.39 27.43 -9.48
C PRO A 335 -32.66 26.41 -8.60
N VAL A 336 -31.47 26.79 -8.12
CA VAL A 336 -30.70 25.98 -7.16
C VAL A 336 -31.54 25.92 -5.87
N SER A 337 -31.77 24.73 -5.35
CA SER A 337 -32.54 24.55 -4.10
C SER A 337 -31.93 25.40 -2.99
N THR A 338 -32.77 26.22 -2.36
CA THR A 338 -32.40 27.07 -1.21
C THR A 338 -32.32 26.26 0.11
N ARG A 339 -32.45 24.92 0.05
CA ARG A 339 -32.34 24.07 1.25
C ARG A 339 -30.89 24.10 1.77
N GLU A 340 -30.77 24.33 3.08
CA GLU A 340 -29.49 24.22 3.76
C GLU A 340 -28.80 22.86 3.46
N PRO A 341 -27.50 22.86 3.11
CA PRO A 341 -26.78 21.62 2.88
C PRO A 341 -26.85 20.67 4.09
N LEU A 342 -26.91 19.38 3.84
CA LEU A 342 -26.89 18.37 4.91
C LEU A 342 -25.67 18.54 5.83
N THR A 343 -24.52 18.92 5.24
CA THR A 343 -23.29 19.20 5.97
C THR A 343 -23.41 20.36 6.94
N ALA A 344 -24.18 21.42 6.61
CA ALA A 344 -24.42 22.54 7.52
C ALA A 344 -25.26 22.11 8.73
N ARG A 345 -26.31 21.32 8.48
CA ARG A 345 -27.16 20.79 9.58
C ARG A 345 -26.37 19.81 10.46
N TRP A 346 -25.50 19.02 9.87
CA TRP A 346 -24.60 18.13 10.59
C TRP A 346 -23.61 18.91 11.45
N ALA A 347 -22.91 19.87 10.88
CA ALA A 347 -21.96 20.74 11.59
C ALA A 347 -22.61 21.46 12.79
N ALA A 348 -23.84 21.98 12.61
CA ALA A 348 -24.61 22.61 13.68
C ALA A 348 -24.99 21.61 14.78
N ARG A 349 -25.31 20.35 14.43
CA ARG A 349 -25.64 19.29 15.40
C ARG A 349 -24.42 18.89 16.24
N VAL A 350 -23.26 18.69 15.61
CA VAL A 350 -21.99 18.40 16.29
C VAL A 350 -21.58 19.56 17.18
N GLY A 351 -21.67 20.79 16.68
CA GLY A 351 -21.31 22.00 17.42
C GLY A 351 -22.17 22.29 18.67
N ARG A 352 -23.41 21.76 18.73
CA ARG A 352 -24.30 21.94 19.90
C ARG A 352 -23.89 21.07 21.10
N ARG A 353 -23.34 19.89 20.91
CA ARG A 353 -22.94 18.94 21.96
C ARG A 353 -21.55 18.35 21.68
N PRO A 354 -20.51 19.18 21.60
CA PRO A 354 -19.19 18.75 21.16
C PRO A 354 -18.57 17.65 22.05
N LEU A 355 -18.72 17.76 23.38
CA LEU A 355 -18.18 16.76 24.31
C LEU A 355 -18.83 15.38 24.11
N GLY A 356 -20.16 15.33 23.99
CA GLY A 356 -20.87 14.08 23.78
C GLY A 356 -20.46 13.38 22.48
N TRP A 357 -20.32 14.14 21.40
CA TRP A 357 -19.86 13.61 20.11
C TRP A 357 -18.38 13.18 20.14
N ALA A 358 -17.52 13.96 20.82
CA ALA A 358 -16.11 13.61 20.97
C ALA A 358 -15.94 12.28 21.73
N LEU A 359 -16.63 12.13 22.89
CA LEU A 359 -16.55 10.91 23.69
C LEU A 359 -17.15 9.70 22.98
N ALA A 360 -18.29 9.85 22.30
CA ALA A 360 -18.89 8.76 21.54
C ALA A 360 -17.97 8.27 20.40
N THR A 361 -17.40 9.22 19.64
CA THR A 361 -16.48 8.88 18.54
C THR A 361 -15.19 8.27 19.06
N LEU A 362 -14.63 8.82 20.13
CA LEU A 362 -13.45 8.27 20.79
C LEU A 362 -13.72 6.83 21.26
N GLY A 363 -14.86 6.58 21.89
CA GLY A 363 -15.26 5.24 22.33
C GLY A 363 -15.36 4.25 21.17
N VAL A 364 -15.98 4.64 20.04
CA VAL A 364 -16.07 3.80 18.83
C VAL A 364 -14.67 3.49 18.28
N LEU A 365 -13.81 4.50 18.14
CA LEU A 365 -12.46 4.30 17.62
C LEU A 365 -11.61 3.43 18.55
N LEU A 366 -11.74 3.55 19.87
CA LEU A 366 -11.04 2.70 20.83
C LEU A 366 -11.52 1.24 20.77
N VAL A 367 -12.82 1.02 20.62
CA VAL A 367 -13.36 -0.34 20.44
C VAL A 367 -12.86 -0.97 19.14
N LEU A 368 -12.84 -0.21 18.04
CA LEU A 368 -12.29 -0.68 16.77
C LEU A 368 -10.76 -0.89 16.82
N ALA A 369 -10.05 -0.13 17.64
CA ALA A 369 -8.61 -0.27 17.79
C ALA A 369 -8.22 -1.40 18.76
N ALA A 370 -9.12 -1.87 19.63
CA ALA A 370 -8.80 -2.89 20.64
C ALA A 370 -8.18 -4.18 20.05
N PRO A 371 -8.65 -4.72 18.89
CA PRO A 371 -8.05 -5.92 18.31
C PRO A 371 -6.57 -5.78 17.91
N VAL A 372 -6.05 -4.55 17.78
CA VAL A 372 -4.61 -4.33 17.49
C VAL A 372 -3.70 -4.95 18.57
N LEU A 373 -4.21 -5.11 19.78
CA LEU A 373 -3.45 -5.74 20.87
C LEU A 373 -3.12 -7.22 20.58
N ASP A 374 -3.92 -7.86 19.72
CA ASP A 374 -3.71 -9.24 19.26
C ASP A 374 -3.04 -9.30 17.88
N LEU A 375 -2.54 -8.16 17.36
CA LEU A 375 -1.94 -8.10 16.03
C LEU A 375 -0.71 -9.02 15.94
N ARG A 376 -0.82 -10.03 15.10
CA ARG A 376 0.28 -10.90 14.70
C ARG A 376 0.63 -10.61 13.24
N THR A 377 1.90 -10.49 12.96
CA THR A 377 2.38 -10.27 11.61
C THR A 377 3.26 -11.43 11.17
N TRP A 378 3.05 -11.87 9.93
CA TRP A 378 3.85 -12.88 9.27
C TRP A 378 3.82 -12.65 7.76
N PRO A 379 4.91 -12.88 7.02
CA PRO A 379 4.85 -12.84 5.57
C PRO A 379 3.80 -13.82 5.02
N SER A 380 3.10 -13.43 3.96
CA SER A 380 2.15 -14.32 3.29
C SER A 380 2.87 -15.48 2.62
N ASP A 381 2.28 -16.66 2.65
CA ASP A 381 2.74 -17.86 1.96
C ASP A 381 1.60 -18.44 1.08
N ALA A 382 1.85 -19.56 0.42
CA ALA A 382 0.87 -20.22 -0.43
C ALA A 382 -0.44 -20.58 0.31
N SER A 383 -0.42 -20.74 1.66
CA SER A 383 -1.63 -20.97 2.46
C SER A 383 -2.64 -19.84 2.39
N SER A 384 -2.19 -18.65 2.05
CA SER A 384 -3.01 -17.43 1.98
C SER A 384 -3.65 -17.21 0.60
N GLN A 385 -3.26 -17.97 -0.41
CA GLN A 385 -3.77 -17.86 -1.76
C GLN A 385 -5.21 -18.40 -1.91
N PRO A 386 -5.95 -18.03 -2.97
CA PRO A 386 -7.29 -18.58 -3.23
C PRO A 386 -7.29 -20.11 -3.29
N ALA A 387 -8.33 -20.74 -2.77
CA ALA A 387 -8.45 -22.21 -2.69
C ALA A 387 -8.33 -22.93 -4.06
N GLN A 388 -8.56 -22.22 -5.18
CA GLN A 388 -8.45 -22.77 -6.54
C GLN A 388 -7.04 -22.64 -7.13
N ALA A 389 -6.15 -21.86 -6.51
CA ALA A 389 -4.78 -21.71 -6.98
C ALA A 389 -4.01 -23.02 -6.81
N THR A 390 -3.25 -23.42 -7.85
CA THR A 390 -2.45 -24.64 -7.79
C THR A 390 -1.44 -24.62 -6.66
N THR A 391 -0.82 -23.45 -6.40
CA THR A 391 0.11 -23.25 -5.27
C THR A 391 -0.53 -23.52 -3.92
N ARG A 392 -1.79 -23.09 -3.74
CA ARG A 392 -2.56 -23.35 -2.53
C ARG A 392 -2.94 -24.83 -2.42
N GLN A 393 -3.35 -25.47 -3.51
CA GLN A 393 -3.70 -26.88 -3.51
C GLN A 393 -2.47 -27.75 -3.23
N ALA A 394 -1.32 -27.39 -3.83
CA ALA A 394 -0.05 -28.04 -3.50
C ALA A 394 0.30 -27.92 -2.01
N TYR A 395 0.15 -26.72 -1.44
CA TYR A 395 0.38 -26.48 -0.02
C TYR A 395 -0.53 -27.34 0.86
N ASP A 396 -1.82 -27.38 0.54
CA ASP A 396 -2.82 -28.13 1.32
C ASP A 396 -2.57 -29.64 1.23
N LEU A 397 -2.21 -30.19 0.05
CA LEU A 397 -1.81 -31.59 -0.13
C LEU A 397 -0.55 -31.93 0.67
N VAL A 398 0.48 -31.11 0.60
CA VAL A 398 1.72 -31.33 1.39
C VAL A 398 1.42 -31.30 2.87
N ALA A 399 0.57 -30.38 3.34
CA ALA A 399 0.21 -30.31 4.74
C ALA A 399 -0.60 -31.52 5.20
N ALA A 400 -1.47 -32.07 4.36
CA ALA A 400 -2.32 -33.22 4.67
C ALA A 400 -1.49 -34.52 4.72
N GLU A 401 -0.61 -34.72 3.73
CA GLU A 401 0.06 -36.01 3.52
C GLU A 401 1.42 -36.13 4.24
N PHE A 402 2.11 -35.00 4.43
CA PHE A 402 3.42 -34.98 5.07
C PHE A 402 3.45 -34.25 6.42
N GLY A 403 2.34 -33.62 6.77
CA GLY A 403 2.20 -32.80 7.97
C GLY A 403 2.42 -31.29 7.69
N PRO A 404 1.82 -30.42 8.53
CA PRO A 404 1.83 -28.97 8.29
C PRO A 404 3.22 -28.36 8.27
N GLY A 405 4.18 -28.94 9.00
CA GLY A 405 5.58 -28.46 9.04
C GLY A 405 6.38 -28.70 7.77
N ALA A 406 5.95 -29.62 6.91
CA ALA A 406 6.61 -29.90 5.63
C ALA A 406 6.56 -28.69 4.66
N ASN A 407 5.64 -27.74 4.89
CA ASN A 407 5.58 -26.49 4.15
C ASN A 407 6.51 -25.38 4.71
N GLY A 408 7.07 -25.59 5.90
CA GLY A 408 7.93 -24.62 6.56
C GLY A 408 9.14 -25.24 7.25
N PRO A 409 9.97 -26.03 6.53
CA PRO A 409 11.14 -26.65 7.13
C PRO A 409 12.14 -25.62 7.60
N VAL A 410 12.89 -25.97 8.64
CA VAL A 410 14.01 -25.20 9.16
C VAL A 410 15.29 -25.90 8.73
N THR A 411 16.25 -25.15 8.21
CA THR A 411 17.57 -25.66 7.80
C THR A 411 18.62 -25.23 8.83
N VAL A 412 19.42 -26.17 9.28
CA VAL A 412 20.55 -25.92 10.16
C VAL A 412 21.83 -26.20 9.39
N VAL A 413 22.74 -25.23 9.36
CA VAL A 413 24.02 -25.30 8.63
C VAL A 413 25.15 -25.34 9.66
N VAL A 414 26.04 -26.32 9.53
CA VAL A 414 27.17 -26.52 10.45
C VAL A 414 28.45 -26.71 9.65
N PRO A 415 29.55 -25.99 9.95
CA PRO A 415 30.83 -26.22 9.33
C PRO A 415 31.38 -27.61 9.68
N THR A 416 31.77 -28.42 8.67
CA THR A 416 32.23 -29.81 8.87
C THR A 416 33.57 -29.89 9.61
N HIS A 417 34.37 -28.82 9.60
CA HIS A 417 35.63 -28.77 10.34
C HIS A 417 35.43 -28.71 11.88
N VAL A 418 34.21 -28.45 12.37
CA VAL A 418 33.86 -28.47 13.81
C VAL A 418 33.41 -29.91 14.16
N THR A 419 34.35 -30.71 14.63
CA THR A 419 34.15 -32.14 14.92
C THR A 419 33.01 -32.36 15.91
N GLY A 420 32.02 -33.20 15.57
CA GLY A 420 30.92 -33.60 16.42
C GLY A 420 29.78 -32.60 16.50
N ALA A 421 29.92 -31.38 15.98
CA ALA A 421 28.86 -30.37 16.06
C ALA A 421 27.61 -30.75 15.23
N ALA A 422 27.79 -31.37 14.08
CA ALA A 422 26.68 -31.84 13.25
C ALA A 422 25.90 -32.98 13.91
N ASP A 423 26.60 -33.92 14.56
CA ASP A 423 25.96 -35.01 15.30
C ASP A 423 25.19 -34.49 16.52
N GLU A 424 25.75 -33.50 17.23
CA GLU A 424 25.08 -32.80 18.34
C GLU A 424 23.80 -32.09 17.88
N VAL A 425 23.86 -31.41 16.73
CA VAL A 425 22.68 -30.76 16.12
C VAL A 425 21.61 -31.81 15.82
N VAL A 426 21.95 -32.91 15.14
CA VAL A 426 21.00 -34.00 14.83
C VAL A 426 20.39 -34.58 16.10
N ALA A 427 21.20 -34.81 17.14
CA ALA A 427 20.72 -35.34 18.40
C ALA A 427 19.76 -34.35 19.11
N THR A 428 20.05 -33.08 19.12
CA THR A 428 19.20 -32.03 19.68
C THR A 428 17.87 -31.93 18.94
N LEU A 429 17.92 -31.92 17.58
CA LEU A 429 16.70 -31.86 16.76
C LEU A 429 15.81 -33.09 16.95
N LEU A 430 16.40 -34.29 17.04
CA LEU A 430 15.64 -35.54 17.28
C LEU A 430 15.03 -35.63 18.69
N ALA A 431 15.59 -34.90 19.65
CA ALA A 431 15.10 -34.87 21.04
C ALA A 431 13.97 -33.83 21.23
N ASP A 432 13.75 -32.93 20.33
CA ASP A 432 12.73 -31.87 20.42
C ASP A 432 11.36 -32.38 19.94
N GLU A 433 10.40 -32.49 20.86
CA GLU A 433 9.03 -32.96 20.58
C GLU A 433 8.26 -32.09 19.58
N ARG A 434 8.75 -30.88 19.31
CA ARG A 434 8.17 -29.93 18.33
C ARG A 434 8.61 -30.23 16.92
N ILE A 435 9.57 -31.13 16.71
CA ILE A 435 10.08 -31.54 15.41
C ILE A 435 9.45 -32.88 15.04
N ALA A 436 8.80 -32.96 13.89
CA ALA A 436 8.15 -34.13 13.36
C ALA A 436 9.13 -35.02 12.58
N VAL A 437 9.99 -34.40 11.78
CA VAL A 437 10.93 -35.10 10.89
C VAL A 437 12.28 -34.37 10.92
N VAL A 438 13.35 -35.16 10.94
CA VAL A 438 14.72 -34.69 10.69
C VAL A 438 15.22 -35.44 9.48
N ASP A 439 15.49 -34.74 8.39
CA ASP A 439 16.01 -35.33 7.18
C ASP A 439 17.47 -35.81 7.37
N PRO A 440 17.92 -36.81 6.60
CA PRO A 440 19.32 -37.22 6.60
C PRO A 440 20.23 -36.04 6.31
N MET A 441 21.28 -35.87 7.11
CA MET A 441 22.32 -34.87 6.92
C MET A 441 22.96 -34.98 5.53
N VAL A 442 23.03 -33.85 4.82
CA VAL A 442 23.69 -33.74 3.51
C VAL A 442 24.83 -32.77 3.65
N THR A 443 25.92 -33.01 2.90
CA THR A 443 27.05 -32.07 2.82
C THR A 443 26.99 -31.25 1.54
N THR A 444 27.49 -30.01 1.60
CA THR A 444 27.69 -29.16 0.39
C THR A 444 28.62 -29.86 -0.62
N PRO A 445 28.56 -29.48 -1.92
CA PRO A 445 29.38 -30.13 -2.95
C PRO A 445 30.88 -30.13 -2.68
N ASP A 446 31.38 -29.13 -1.99
CA ASP A 446 32.76 -28.99 -1.57
C ASP A 446 33.10 -29.69 -0.22
N GLY A 447 32.06 -30.24 0.45
CA GLY A 447 32.20 -30.91 1.75
C GLY A 447 32.45 -29.97 2.94
N ALA A 448 32.31 -28.64 2.76
CA ALA A 448 32.65 -27.66 3.78
C ALA A 448 31.60 -27.51 4.84
N LEU A 449 30.30 -27.69 4.49
CA LEU A 449 29.15 -27.52 5.37
C LEU A 449 28.34 -28.81 5.44
N ALA A 450 27.85 -29.13 6.63
CA ALA A 450 26.77 -30.08 6.84
C ALA A 450 25.42 -29.32 6.90
N VAL A 451 24.46 -29.80 6.15
CA VAL A 451 23.10 -29.22 6.03
C VAL A 451 22.11 -30.24 6.57
N ILE A 452 21.34 -29.82 7.56
CA ILE A 452 20.35 -30.65 8.25
C ILE A 452 19.00 -29.92 8.13
N THR A 453 18.00 -30.58 7.56
CA THR A 453 16.64 -30.03 7.45
C THR A 453 15.75 -30.69 8.49
N ALA A 454 14.95 -29.90 9.18
CA ALA A 454 13.98 -30.35 10.18
C ALA A 454 12.61 -29.77 9.90
N GLU A 455 11.58 -30.60 9.99
CA GLU A 455 10.19 -30.21 9.81
C GLU A 455 9.50 -30.11 11.16
N PRO A 456 8.94 -28.94 11.54
CA PRO A 456 8.17 -28.78 12.78
C PRO A 456 6.87 -29.60 12.76
N THR A 457 6.25 -29.80 13.91
CA THR A 457 4.91 -30.41 14.03
C THR A 457 3.77 -29.46 13.65
N PHE A 458 4.08 -28.21 13.33
CA PHE A 458 3.15 -27.12 12.97
C PHE A 458 3.62 -26.35 11.74
N GLY A 459 2.69 -25.66 11.09
CA GLY A 459 2.96 -24.92 9.85
C GLY A 459 3.74 -23.62 10.07
N PRO A 460 4.28 -23.03 9.00
CA PRO A 460 5.11 -21.84 9.07
C PRO A 460 4.38 -20.60 9.64
N THR A 461 3.06 -20.47 9.43
CA THR A 461 2.26 -19.34 9.89
C THR A 461 1.67 -19.52 11.31
N ASP A 462 2.00 -20.62 11.98
CA ASP A 462 1.55 -20.90 13.37
C ASP A 462 2.14 -19.88 14.34
N GLU A 463 1.39 -19.53 15.39
CA GLU A 463 1.83 -18.58 16.41
C GLU A 463 3.07 -19.02 17.20
N ARG A 464 3.34 -20.32 17.24
CA ARG A 464 4.50 -20.93 17.91
C ARG A 464 5.80 -20.77 17.13
N THR A 465 5.72 -20.52 15.82
CA THR A 465 6.87 -20.54 14.90
C THR A 465 7.99 -19.55 15.29
N PRO A 466 7.73 -18.26 15.61
CA PRO A 466 8.80 -17.34 16.02
C PRO A 466 9.52 -17.82 17.29
N GLY A 467 8.77 -18.23 18.31
CA GLY A 467 9.34 -18.74 19.56
C GLY A 467 10.09 -20.05 19.39
N PHE A 468 9.68 -20.89 18.45
CA PHE A 468 10.38 -22.12 18.11
C PHE A 468 11.75 -21.85 17.47
N VAL A 469 11.82 -20.90 16.52
CA VAL A 469 13.09 -20.50 15.88
C VAL A 469 14.08 -19.96 16.91
N GLU A 470 13.63 -19.07 17.81
CA GLU A 470 14.48 -18.55 18.89
C GLU A 470 14.94 -19.64 19.87
N HIS A 471 14.08 -20.58 20.19
CA HIS A 471 14.45 -21.72 21.04
C HIS A 471 15.53 -22.60 20.39
N LEU A 472 15.38 -22.94 19.10
CA LEU A 472 16.40 -23.71 18.39
C LEU A 472 17.77 -22.99 18.39
N ARG A 473 17.76 -21.68 18.18
CA ARG A 473 18.98 -20.85 18.22
C ARG A 473 19.66 -20.82 19.58
N ALA A 474 18.87 -21.00 20.65
CA ALA A 474 19.39 -21.00 22.02
C ALA A 474 19.96 -22.37 22.44
N GLU A 475 19.43 -23.48 21.91
CA GLU A 475 19.84 -24.82 22.27
C GLU A 475 20.94 -25.41 21.38
N LEU A 476 21.01 -24.97 20.13
CA LEU A 476 22.00 -25.46 19.18
C LEU A 476 23.41 -24.90 19.46
N PRO A 477 24.47 -25.64 19.10
CA PRO A 477 25.85 -25.18 19.25
C PRO A 477 26.08 -23.82 18.58
N PRO A 478 26.95 -22.95 19.11
CA PRO A 478 27.23 -21.61 18.54
C PRO A 478 27.80 -21.63 17.09
N SER A 479 28.30 -22.79 16.64
CA SER A 479 28.79 -23.03 15.27
C SER A 479 27.67 -23.36 14.29
N ALA A 480 26.42 -23.60 14.76
CA ALA A 480 25.27 -23.93 13.95
C ALA A 480 24.51 -22.65 13.60
N GLU A 481 24.21 -22.43 12.33
CA GLU A 481 23.34 -21.32 11.88
C GLU A 481 21.98 -21.88 11.46
N VAL A 482 20.91 -21.32 12.06
CA VAL A 482 19.52 -21.68 11.77
C VAL A 482 19.02 -20.78 10.64
N THR A 483 18.70 -21.38 9.50
CA THR A 483 18.34 -20.69 8.27
C THR A 483 17.18 -21.36 7.53
N GLY A 484 16.86 -20.95 6.32
CA GLY A 484 15.71 -21.35 5.53
C GLY A 484 14.58 -20.31 5.60
N TRP A 485 13.53 -20.51 4.82
CA TRP A 485 12.45 -19.51 4.68
C TRP A 485 11.73 -19.22 6.00
N THR A 486 11.46 -20.21 6.82
CA THR A 486 10.74 -20.03 8.09
C THR A 486 11.54 -19.19 9.11
N PRO A 487 12.81 -19.46 9.41
CA PRO A 487 13.64 -18.58 10.23
C PRO A 487 13.86 -17.19 9.63
N PHE A 488 13.99 -17.11 8.31
CA PHE A 488 14.13 -15.85 7.59
C PHE A 488 12.89 -14.96 7.75
N PHE A 489 11.70 -15.51 7.62
CA PHE A 489 10.44 -14.80 7.83
C PHE A 489 10.22 -14.38 9.29
N ALA A 490 10.70 -15.18 10.25
CA ALA A 490 10.70 -14.80 11.66
C ALA A 490 11.58 -13.55 11.89
N ASP A 491 12.80 -13.55 11.35
CA ASP A 491 13.74 -12.42 11.48
C ASP A 491 13.20 -11.14 10.81
N ILE A 492 12.60 -11.26 9.61
CA ILE A 492 11.93 -10.12 8.95
C ILE A 492 10.81 -9.56 9.84
N SER A 493 9.94 -10.44 10.36
CA SER A 493 8.79 -10.00 11.16
C SER A 493 9.23 -9.29 12.43
N GLU A 494 10.25 -9.80 13.12
CA GLU A 494 10.83 -9.18 14.31
C GLU A 494 11.46 -7.82 13.97
N MET A 495 12.30 -7.77 12.94
CA MET A 495 12.95 -6.53 12.52
C MET A 495 11.93 -5.46 12.14
N LEU A 496 10.86 -5.81 11.41
CA LEU A 496 9.85 -4.84 11.01
C LEU A 496 9.02 -4.33 12.21
N GLN A 497 8.74 -5.18 13.18
CA GLN A 497 8.08 -4.75 14.43
C GLN A 497 8.95 -3.74 15.19
N ASP A 498 10.24 -3.98 15.31
CA ASP A 498 11.18 -3.08 15.97
C ASP A 498 11.31 -1.73 15.23
N ARG A 499 11.35 -1.78 13.90
CA ARG A 499 11.49 -0.59 13.05
C ARG A 499 10.21 0.24 12.95
N LEU A 500 9.04 -0.37 13.19
CA LEU A 500 7.74 0.30 13.11
C LEU A 500 7.70 1.59 13.95
N TRP A 501 8.20 1.54 15.19
CA TRP A 501 8.19 2.70 16.09
C TRP A 501 9.09 3.83 15.60
N LEU A 502 10.21 3.51 14.96
CA LEU A 502 11.10 4.50 14.35
C LEU A 502 10.42 5.22 13.18
N VAL A 503 9.75 4.47 12.31
CA VAL A 503 8.98 5.01 11.18
C VAL A 503 7.84 5.88 11.68
N ILE A 504 7.07 5.42 12.66
CA ILE A 504 6.00 6.21 13.29
C ILE A 504 6.54 7.52 13.85
N ALA A 505 7.63 7.46 14.64
CA ALA A 505 8.22 8.65 15.23
C ALA A 505 8.70 9.67 14.18
N PHE A 506 9.32 9.19 13.11
CA PHE A 506 9.78 10.05 12.00
C PHE A 506 8.60 10.73 11.29
N VAL A 507 7.63 9.94 10.81
CA VAL A 507 6.50 10.45 10.03
C VAL A 507 5.64 11.39 10.86
N VAL A 508 5.33 11.04 12.10
CA VAL A 508 4.58 11.90 13.03
C VAL A 508 5.37 13.16 13.36
N GLY A 509 6.66 13.03 13.66
CA GLY A 509 7.52 14.17 13.99
C GLY A 509 7.61 15.19 12.87
N VAL A 510 7.85 14.74 11.63
CA VAL A 510 7.90 15.62 10.45
C VAL A 510 6.55 16.28 10.21
N SER A 511 5.46 15.54 10.35
CA SER A 511 4.12 16.06 10.14
C SER A 511 3.72 17.10 11.18
N VAL A 512 4.04 16.85 12.45
CA VAL A 512 3.83 17.82 13.53
C VAL A 512 4.62 19.11 13.25
N LEU A 513 5.86 18.99 12.77
CA LEU A 513 6.68 20.12 12.38
C LEU A 513 6.05 20.92 11.22
N LEU A 514 5.68 20.25 10.14
CA LEU A 514 5.11 20.90 8.95
C LEU A 514 3.77 21.60 9.26
N LEU A 515 2.87 20.94 9.98
CA LEU A 515 1.61 21.54 10.42
C LEU A 515 1.85 22.67 11.42
N GLY A 516 2.82 22.53 12.34
CA GLY A 516 3.21 23.56 13.30
C GLY A 516 3.65 24.85 12.61
N ILE A 517 4.48 24.73 11.60
CA ILE A 517 4.93 25.85 10.76
C ILE A 517 3.74 26.46 10.01
N MET A 518 2.91 25.63 9.39
CA MET A 518 1.79 26.09 8.55
C MET A 518 0.72 26.81 9.35
N PHE A 519 0.31 26.24 10.49
CA PHE A 519 -0.80 26.77 11.31
C PHE A 519 -0.32 27.67 12.44
N ARG A 520 1.00 27.82 12.66
CA ARG A 520 1.56 28.56 13.80
C ARG A 520 0.82 28.18 15.09
N SER A 521 0.78 26.90 15.39
CA SER A 521 0.12 26.32 16.55
C SER A 521 0.85 25.06 16.98
N VAL A 522 0.90 24.78 18.27
CA VAL A 522 1.44 23.52 18.81
C VAL A 522 0.30 22.51 19.04
N LEU A 523 -0.85 22.98 19.48
CA LEU A 523 -1.98 22.10 19.80
C LEU A 523 -2.65 21.47 18.58
N VAL A 524 -2.73 22.19 17.48
CA VAL A 524 -3.34 21.67 16.23
C VAL A 524 -2.58 20.47 15.69
N PRO A 525 -1.25 20.53 15.46
CA PRO A 525 -0.47 19.38 15.02
C PRO A 525 -0.50 18.19 15.98
N LEU A 526 -0.41 18.45 17.27
CA LEU A 526 -0.37 17.39 18.27
C LEU A 526 -1.69 16.60 18.31
N LYS A 527 -2.84 17.30 18.33
CA LYS A 527 -4.13 16.63 18.27
C LYS A 527 -4.35 15.89 16.95
N ALA A 528 -3.88 16.47 15.83
CA ALA A 528 -3.94 15.84 14.52
C ALA A 528 -3.20 14.50 14.51
N ALA A 529 -1.97 14.50 15.03
CA ALA A 529 -1.16 13.30 15.16
C ALA A 529 -1.86 12.21 16.00
N VAL A 530 -2.39 12.57 17.16
CA VAL A 530 -3.12 11.63 18.04
C VAL A 530 -4.36 11.05 17.36
N MET A 531 -5.14 11.88 16.67
CA MET A 531 -6.35 11.44 15.98
C MET A 531 -6.05 10.55 14.79
N ASN A 532 -5.00 10.85 14.03
CA ASN A 532 -4.55 10.03 12.91
C ASN A 532 -4.02 8.69 13.40
N LEU A 533 -3.20 8.67 14.46
CA LEU A 533 -2.75 7.42 15.09
C LEU A 533 -3.92 6.55 15.54
N LEU A 534 -4.93 7.16 16.18
CA LEU A 534 -6.12 6.43 16.62
C LEU A 534 -6.94 5.87 15.45
N SER A 535 -7.08 6.64 14.36
CA SER A 535 -7.78 6.19 13.16
C SER A 535 -7.06 5.02 12.48
N ILE A 536 -5.72 5.09 12.38
CA ILE A 536 -4.90 4.03 11.81
C ILE A 536 -4.95 2.78 12.70
N SER A 537 -4.85 2.95 14.03
CA SER A 537 -4.99 1.82 14.96
C SER A 537 -6.38 1.16 14.84
N ALA A 538 -7.44 1.95 14.67
CA ALA A 538 -8.78 1.39 14.45
C ALA A 538 -8.87 0.61 13.11
N ALA A 539 -8.20 1.07 12.05
CA ALA A 539 -8.13 0.34 10.80
C ALA A 539 -7.35 -0.99 10.93
N TYR A 540 -6.22 -0.98 11.66
CA TYR A 540 -5.49 -2.22 11.97
C TYR A 540 -6.33 -3.18 12.82
N GLY A 541 -7.09 -2.66 13.79
CA GLY A 541 -8.01 -3.49 14.56
C GLY A 541 -9.07 -4.17 13.69
N VAL A 542 -9.57 -3.47 12.65
CA VAL A 542 -10.47 -4.09 11.67
C VAL A 542 -9.75 -5.15 10.85
N LEU A 543 -8.49 -4.93 10.43
CA LEU A 543 -7.69 -5.95 9.73
C LEU A 543 -7.51 -7.20 10.60
N VAL A 544 -7.18 -7.04 11.88
CA VAL A 544 -7.09 -8.16 12.83
C VAL A 544 -8.43 -8.89 12.93
N ALA A 545 -9.54 -8.17 13.11
CA ALA A 545 -10.86 -8.79 13.24
C ALA A 545 -11.25 -9.56 11.98
N VAL A 546 -10.95 -9.05 10.79
CA VAL A 546 -11.30 -9.69 9.52
C VAL A 546 -10.35 -10.84 9.19
N PHE A 547 -9.04 -10.62 9.21
CA PHE A 547 -8.07 -11.62 8.72
C PHE A 547 -7.64 -12.60 9.80
N GLN A 548 -7.39 -12.16 11.05
CA GLN A 548 -6.93 -13.08 12.11
C GLN A 548 -8.08 -13.76 12.84
N TRP A 549 -9.18 -13.03 13.12
CA TRP A 549 -10.34 -13.60 13.80
C TRP A 549 -11.38 -14.16 12.82
N GLY A 550 -11.25 -13.90 11.50
CA GLY A 550 -12.14 -14.41 10.46
C GLY A 550 -13.51 -13.72 10.40
N TRP A 551 -13.71 -12.55 11.04
CA TRP A 551 -15.00 -11.87 11.03
C TRP A 551 -15.36 -11.35 9.63
N ALA A 552 -16.42 -11.92 9.05
CA ALA A 552 -16.87 -11.56 7.70
C ALA A 552 -15.81 -11.77 6.58
N ALA A 553 -14.78 -12.57 6.82
CA ALA A 553 -13.69 -12.85 5.89
C ALA A 553 -14.20 -13.44 4.56
N GLU A 554 -15.23 -14.30 4.61
CA GLU A 554 -15.88 -14.89 3.44
C GLU A 554 -16.43 -13.85 2.44
N LEU A 555 -16.85 -12.66 2.93
CA LEU A 555 -17.39 -11.59 2.06
C LEU A 555 -16.32 -11.02 1.13
N ILE A 556 -15.06 -11.17 1.47
CA ILE A 556 -13.92 -10.70 0.67
C ILE A 556 -13.13 -11.88 0.05
N GLY A 557 -13.70 -13.10 0.09
CA GLY A 557 -13.08 -14.28 -0.49
C GLY A 557 -11.85 -14.79 0.28
N VAL A 558 -11.86 -14.65 1.61
CA VAL A 558 -10.87 -15.25 2.52
C VAL A 558 -11.54 -16.42 3.25
N ASP A 559 -11.03 -17.62 3.05
CA ASP A 559 -11.64 -18.87 3.47
C ASP A 559 -11.13 -19.38 4.84
N ARG A 560 -9.99 -18.85 5.30
CA ARG A 560 -9.41 -19.22 6.61
C ARG A 560 -8.79 -18.01 7.32
N PRO A 561 -8.74 -18.00 8.65
CA PRO A 561 -7.97 -17.02 9.42
C PRO A 561 -6.48 -17.09 9.08
N MET A 562 -5.83 -15.92 9.00
CA MET A 562 -4.41 -15.79 8.70
C MET A 562 -3.82 -14.55 9.39
N PRO A 563 -2.52 -14.50 9.67
CA PRO A 563 -1.89 -13.29 10.20
C PRO A 563 -1.94 -12.12 9.20
N VAL A 564 -1.82 -10.92 9.71
CA VAL A 564 -1.61 -9.73 8.87
C VAL A 564 -0.21 -9.80 8.27
N SER A 565 -0.06 -9.49 6.99
CA SER A 565 1.26 -9.50 6.35
C SER A 565 2.24 -8.56 7.08
N SER A 566 3.47 -9.02 7.33
CA SER A 566 4.50 -8.23 8.04
C SER A 566 4.83 -6.91 7.34
N TRP A 567 4.59 -6.82 6.03
CA TRP A 567 4.79 -5.61 5.23
C TRP A 567 3.75 -4.52 5.52
N MET A 568 2.55 -4.89 6.00
CA MET A 568 1.40 -3.99 6.10
C MET A 568 1.58 -2.86 7.11
N PRO A 569 2.01 -3.08 8.37
CA PRO A 569 1.97 -2.02 9.37
C PRO A 569 2.80 -0.79 8.98
N ILE A 570 4.02 -0.99 8.52
CA ILE A 570 4.90 0.12 8.14
C ILE A 570 4.41 0.79 6.84
N LEU A 571 4.11 0.00 5.81
CA LEU A 571 3.70 0.48 4.50
C LEU A 571 2.40 1.27 4.59
N GLN A 572 1.38 0.67 5.18
CA GLN A 572 0.07 1.28 5.34
C GLN A 572 0.13 2.53 6.22
N PHE A 573 0.93 2.52 7.30
CA PHE A 573 1.10 3.68 8.16
C PHE A 573 1.68 4.86 7.38
N ALA A 574 2.77 4.67 6.64
CA ALA A 574 3.43 5.73 5.88
C ALA A 574 2.50 6.34 4.82
N ILE A 575 1.75 5.50 4.10
CA ILE A 575 0.81 5.95 3.07
C ILE A 575 -0.37 6.69 3.70
N LEU A 576 -1.05 6.07 4.68
CA LEU A 576 -2.25 6.64 5.32
C LEU A 576 -1.97 7.96 6.00
N PHE A 577 -0.84 8.05 6.72
CA PHE A 577 -0.49 9.27 7.42
C PHE A 577 -0.27 10.42 6.44
N GLY A 578 0.40 10.14 5.30
CA GLY A 578 0.54 11.11 4.21
C GLY A 578 -0.81 11.57 3.63
N LEU A 579 -1.69 10.62 3.29
CA LEU A 579 -3.01 10.92 2.72
C LEU A 579 -3.96 11.61 3.71
N SER A 580 -3.90 11.26 4.98
CA SER A 580 -4.77 11.84 6.00
C SER A 580 -4.50 13.32 6.22
N MET A 581 -3.25 13.78 6.09
CA MET A 581 -2.88 15.17 6.33
C MET A 581 -3.53 16.17 5.37
N ASP A 582 -3.78 15.78 4.14
CA ASP A 582 -4.24 16.65 3.06
C ASP A 582 -5.58 17.32 3.36
N TYR A 583 -6.54 16.52 3.77
CA TYR A 583 -7.88 17.02 4.10
C TYR A 583 -7.93 17.72 5.46
N GLU A 584 -7.07 17.34 6.39
CA GLU A 584 -6.97 18.05 7.66
C GLU A 584 -6.49 19.47 7.42
N VAL A 585 -5.46 19.64 6.60
CA VAL A 585 -4.96 20.96 6.18
C VAL A 585 -6.05 21.76 5.48
N PHE A 586 -6.84 21.12 4.60
CA PHE A 586 -7.93 21.79 3.89
C PHE A 586 -9.02 22.28 4.83
N LEU A 587 -9.48 21.44 5.78
CA LEU A 587 -10.47 21.79 6.78
C LEU A 587 -9.98 22.91 7.72
N LEU A 588 -8.79 22.70 8.28
CA LEU A 588 -8.18 23.62 9.25
C LEU A 588 -7.87 25.01 8.64
N SER A 589 -7.45 25.05 7.37
CA SER A 589 -7.18 26.30 6.67
C SER A 589 -8.45 27.14 6.56
N ARG A 590 -9.59 26.51 6.23
CA ARG A 590 -10.89 27.20 6.16
C ARG A 590 -11.40 27.66 7.52
N ILE A 591 -11.23 26.83 8.54
CA ILE A 591 -11.60 27.22 9.91
C ILE A 591 -10.76 28.41 10.38
N ARG A 592 -9.43 28.39 10.10
CA ARG A 592 -8.52 29.47 10.47
C ARG A 592 -8.84 30.77 9.75
N GLU A 593 -9.08 30.72 8.44
CA GLU A 593 -9.47 31.88 7.62
C GLU A 593 -10.71 32.56 8.20
N ASP A 594 -11.75 31.77 8.48
CA ASP A 594 -12.99 32.30 9.04
C ASP A 594 -12.81 32.81 10.48
N TYR A 595 -11.99 32.13 11.29
CA TYR A 595 -11.66 32.57 12.65
C TYR A 595 -10.92 33.92 12.65
N LEU A 596 -9.93 34.10 11.78
CA LEU A 596 -9.21 35.37 11.67
C LEU A 596 -10.12 36.53 11.23
N ARG A 597 -11.14 36.23 10.41
CA ARG A 597 -12.11 37.22 9.95
C ARG A 597 -13.16 37.57 11.00
N THR A 598 -13.64 36.59 11.77
CA THR A 598 -14.83 36.77 12.65
C THR A 598 -14.50 36.85 14.14
N GLY A 599 -13.32 36.35 14.56
CA GLY A 599 -12.95 36.22 15.98
C GLY A 599 -13.78 35.16 16.76
N ASP A 600 -14.69 34.45 16.10
CA ASP A 600 -15.59 33.48 16.71
C ASP A 600 -15.03 32.04 16.56
N PRO A 601 -14.47 31.42 17.61
CA PRO A 601 -13.82 30.13 17.49
C PRO A 601 -14.80 28.96 17.28
N ARG A 602 -16.02 29.04 17.80
CA ARG A 602 -17.03 27.98 17.62
C ARG A 602 -17.76 28.10 16.30
N GLY A 603 -18.18 29.29 15.95
CA GLY A 603 -18.87 29.54 14.67
C GLY A 603 -17.95 29.27 13.48
N SER A 604 -16.65 29.58 13.57
CA SER A 604 -15.70 29.29 12.49
C SER A 604 -15.55 27.79 12.23
N VAL A 605 -15.61 26.95 13.26
CA VAL A 605 -15.61 25.48 13.10
C VAL A 605 -16.87 25.01 12.34
N VAL A 606 -18.04 25.49 12.74
CA VAL A 606 -19.32 25.11 12.10
C VAL A 606 -19.37 25.57 10.64
N ARG A 607 -18.96 26.83 10.36
CA ARG A 607 -18.93 27.37 8.99
C ARG A 607 -17.88 26.68 8.13
N GLY A 608 -16.68 26.46 8.67
CA GLY A 608 -15.59 25.73 7.99
C GLY A 608 -16.00 24.31 7.59
N LEU A 609 -16.59 23.54 8.53
CA LEU A 609 -17.08 22.20 8.26
C LEU A 609 -18.24 22.19 7.25
N SER A 610 -19.16 23.15 7.36
CA SER A 610 -20.27 23.29 6.41
C SER A 610 -19.77 23.53 4.97
N ALA A 611 -18.73 24.34 4.81
CA ALA A 611 -18.14 24.68 3.51
C ALA A 611 -17.32 23.54 2.89
N THR A 612 -16.62 22.77 3.72
CA THR A 612 -15.67 21.74 3.24
C THR A 612 -16.22 20.32 3.29
N GLY A 613 -17.19 20.05 4.16
CA GLY A 613 -17.64 18.69 4.44
C GLY A 613 -18.15 17.92 3.22
N ARG A 614 -18.81 18.58 2.27
CA ARG A 614 -19.26 17.93 1.04
C ARG A 614 -18.08 17.46 0.17
N VAL A 615 -17.05 18.29 0.07
CA VAL A 615 -15.84 17.98 -0.73
C VAL A 615 -15.12 16.80 -0.09
N ILE A 616 -14.87 16.88 1.21
CA ILE A 616 -14.21 15.82 1.99
C ILE A 616 -14.96 14.48 1.86
N SER A 617 -16.28 14.48 2.09
CA SER A 617 -17.06 13.24 2.02
C SER A 617 -17.13 12.65 0.62
N SER A 618 -17.22 13.47 -0.44
CA SER A 618 -17.24 12.94 -1.81
C SER A 618 -15.89 12.38 -2.24
N ALA A 619 -14.80 13.04 -1.88
CA ALA A 619 -13.46 12.59 -2.17
C ALA A 619 -13.11 11.30 -1.39
N ALA A 620 -13.44 11.26 -0.11
CA ALA A 620 -13.25 10.05 0.70
C ALA A 620 -14.06 8.87 0.16
N ALA A 621 -15.33 9.08 -0.25
CA ALA A 621 -16.14 8.01 -0.84
C ALA A 621 -15.51 7.44 -2.12
N ILE A 622 -14.90 8.27 -2.95
CA ILE A 622 -14.20 7.83 -4.16
C ILE A 622 -12.98 6.99 -3.79
N MET A 623 -12.15 7.49 -2.88
CA MET A 623 -10.95 6.77 -2.44
C MET A 623 -11.31 5.43 -1.77
N VAL A 624 -12.31 5.41 -0.88
CA VAL A 624 -12.78 4.18 -0.25
C VAL A 624 -13.15 3.14 -1.31
N VAL A 625 -13.89 3.54 -2.35
CA VAL A 625 -14.29 2.60 -3.41
C VAL A 625 -13.12 2.15 -4.26
N VAL A 626 -12.19 3.04 -4.59
CA VAL A 626 -10.96 2.66 -5.32
C VAL A 626 -10.18 1.62 -4.52
N PHE A 627 -9.96 1.85 -3.22
CA PHE A 627 -9.23 0.89 -2.37
C PHE A 627 -10.02 -0.40 -2.12
N LEU A 628 -11.35 -0.36 -2.05
CA LEU A 628 -12.18 -1.58 -2.01
C LEU A 628 -12.08 -2.38 -3.32
N GLY A 629 -11.81 -1.74 -4.46
CA GLY A 629 -11.47 -2.43 -5.70
C GLY A 629 -10.25 -3.32 -5.52
N PHE A 630 -9.18 -2.81 -4.92
CA PHE A 630 -8.00 -3.61 -4.60
C PHE A 630 -8.26 -4.67 -3.52
N ALA A 631 -9.18 -4.43 -2.59
CA ALA A 631 -9.60 -5.45 -1.62
C ALA A 631 -10.32 -6.65 -2.26
N SER A 632 -10.73 -6.58 -3.52
CA SER A 632 -11.32 -7.68 -4.29
C SER A 632 -10.32 -8.48 -5.13
N GLU A 633 -9.04 -8.10 -5.14
CA GLU A 633 -7.98 -8.83 -5.84
C GLU A 633 -7.75 -10.23 -5.24
N ALA A 634 -7.13 -11.12 -6.01
CA ALA A 634 -6.83 -12.48 -5.56
C ALA A 634 -5.72 -12.50 -4.50
N ASP A 635 -4.68 -11.69 -4.70
CA ASP A 635 -3.55 -11.58 -3.78
C ASP A 635 -3.96 -11.03 -2.41
N VAL A 636 -3.59 -11.75 -1.36
CA VAL A 636 -4.03 -11.43 0.00
C VAL A 636 -3.35 -10.19 0.57
N VAL A 637 -2.11 -9.90 0.16
CA VAL A 637 -1.35 -8.72 0.60
C VAL A 637 -2.00 -7.46 0.03
N VAL A 638 -2.33 -7.49 -1.27
CA VAL A 638 -3.06 -6.42 -1.95
C VAL A 638 -4.46 -6.25 -1.35
N LYS A 639 -5.14 -7.35 -1.03
CA LYS A 639 -6.45 -7.36 -0.36
C LYS A 639 -6.40 -6.73 1.04
N GLN A 640 -5.40 -7.07 1.85
CA GLN A 640 -5.18 -6.49 3.18
C GLN A 640 -4.88 -4.99 3.07
N LEU A 641 -4.02 -4.59 2.12
CA LEU A 641 -3.70 -3.18 1.88
C LEU A 641 -4.93 -2.41 1.43
N GLY A 642 -5.68 -2.93 0.45
CA GLY A 642 -6.89 -2.31 -0.07
C GLY A 642 -7.96 -2.11 0.99
N LEU A 643 -8.29 -3.16 1.75
CA LEU A 643 -9.27 -3.09 2.84
C LEU A 643 -8.82 -2.14 3.95
N GLY A 644 -7.57 -2.27 4.39
CA GLY A 644 -7.03 -1.42 5.46
C GLY A 644 -7.03 0.06 5.10
N MET A 645 -6.64 0.40 3.86
CA MET A 645 -6.70 1.76 3.32
C MET A 645 -8.14 2.26 3.22
N ALA A 646 -9.06 1.46 2.69
CA ALA A 646 -10.47 1.82 2.57
C ALA A 646 -11.10 2.12 3.95
N VAL A 647 -10.88 1.24 4.93
CA VAL A 647 -11.39 1.40 6.29
C VAL A 647 -10.77 2.62 6.96
N ALA A 648 -9.46 2.81 6.87
CA ALA A 648 -8.79 3.96 7.48
C ALA A 648 -9.31 5.29 6.93
N ILE A 649 -9.43 5.41 5.59
CA ILE A 649 -9.95 6.63 4.95
C ILE A 649 -11.43 6.85 5.32
N PHE A 650 -12.22 5.78 5.38
CA PHE A 650 -13.61 5.86 5.80
C PHE A 650 -13.75 6.38 7.24
N LEU A 651 -12.99 5.81 8.19
CA LEU A 651 -13.00 6.22 9.59
C LEU A 651 -12.47 7.66 9.76
N ASP A 652 -11.39 7.99 9.08
CA ASP A 652 -10.82 9.32 9.12
C ASP A 652 -11.78 10.38 8.58
N ALA A 653 -12.32 10.19 7.39
CA ALA A 653 -13.22 11.15 6.79
C ALA A 653 -14.56 11.29 7.53
N THR A 654 -15.10 10.21 8.10
CA THR A 654 -16.41 10.23 8.75
C THR A 654 -16.32 10.51 10.25
N LEU A 655 -15.57 9.71 11.00
CA LEU A 655 -15.51 9.82 12.46
C LEU A 655 -14.52 10.91 12.90
N VAL A 656 -13.33 10.93 12.32
CA VAL A 656 -12.32 11.89 12.77
C VAL A 656 -12.65 13.29 12.25
N ARG A 657 -12.78 13.50 10.95
CA ARG A 657 -12.92 14.86 10.37
C ARG A 657 -14.30 15.45 10.48
N MET A 658 -15.35 14.64 10.35
CA MET A 658 -16.73 15.16 10.43
C MET A 658 -17.26 15.25 11.85
N VAL A 659 -16.59 14.62 12.86
CA VAL A 659 -17.06 14.60 14.25
C VAL A 659 -15.95 14.99 15.23
N LEU A 660 -14.86 14.24 15.31
CA LEU A 660 -13.85 14.36 16.39
C LEU A 660 -13.06 15.68 16.29
N VAL A 661 -12.56 16.03 15.10
CA VAL A 661 -11.83 17.30 14.87
C VAL A 661 -12.70 18.52 15.16
N PRO A 662 -13.91 18.68 14.59
CA PRO A 662 -14.74 19.84 14.91
C PRO A 662 -15.20 19.87 16.37
N SER A 663 -15.46 18.72 16.99
CA SER A 663 -15.82 18.66 18.41
C SER A 663 -14.70 19.15 19.32
N THR A 664 -13.49 18.63 19.13
CA THR A 664 -12.31 19.03 19.92
C THR A 664 -11.90 20.48 19.66
N MET A 665 -12.00 20.95 18.41
CA MET A 665 -11.76 22.37 18.11
C MET A 665 -12.76 23.29 18.80
N SER A 666 -14.04 22.89 18.84
CA SER A 666 -15.07 23.64 19.53
C SER A 666 -14.88 23.68 21.05
N LEU A 667 -14.31 22.60 21.63
CA LEU A 667 -13.98 22.52 23.06
C LEU A 667 -12.76 23.37 23.43
N LEU A 668 -11.72 23.30 22.62
CA LEU A 668 -10.46 24.04 22.86
C LEU A 668 -10.59 25.54 22.55
N GLY A 669 -11.51 25.94 21.67
CA GLY A 669 -11.76 27.35 21.35
C GLY A 669 -10.50 28.09 20.88
N HIS A 670 -10.14 29.18 21.57
CA HIS A 670 -8.95 29.98 21.23
C HIS A 670 -7.61 29.24 21.45
N LEU A 671 -7.56 28.25 22.33
CA LEU A 671 -6.35 27.45 22.58
C LEU A 671 -5.86 26.70 21.34
N ASN A 672 -6.73 26.41 20.37
CA ASN A 672 -6.29 25.80 19.10
C ASN A 672 -5.19 26.59 18.40
N TRP A 673 -5.13 27.90 18.57
CA TRP A 673 -4.19 28.78 17.89
C TRP A 673 -3.08 29.29 18.80
N TRP A 674 -2.89 28.64 19.96
CA TRP A 674 -1.85 29.02 20.92
C TRP A 674 -0.46 28.63 20.44
N VAL A 675 0.48 29.58 20.57
CA VAL A 675 1.91 29.42 20.27
C VAL A 675 2.72 29.95 21.46
N PRO A 676 3.70 29.21 21.97
CA PRO A 676 4.66 29.75 22.93
C PRO A 676 5.41 30.96 22.35
N GLY A 677 5.63 32.01 23.16
CA GLY A 677 6.22 33.25 22.67
C GLY A 677 7.58 33.07 21.99
N TRP A 678 8.44 32.17 22.50
CA TRP A 678 9.74 31.85 21.89
C TRP A 678 9.64 31.19 20.53
N LEU A 679 8.62 30.36 20.31
CA LEU A 679 8.37 29.69 19.02
C LEU A 679 7.76 30.65 18.00
N GLY A 680 6.96 31.62 18.48
CA GLY A 680 6.35 32.64 17.62
C GLY A 680 7.37 33.54 16.91
N THR A 681 8.56 33.73 17.51
CA THR A 681 9.66 34.52 16.91
C THR A 681 10.48 33.74 15.89
N LEU A 682 10.52 32.40 16.01
CA LEU A 682 11.27 31.52 15.09
C LEU A 682 10.47 31.17 13.82
N LEU A 683 9.14 31.24 13.88
CA LEU A 683 8.30 30.90 12.75
C LEU A 683 8.22 32.04 11.73
N PRO A 684 8.44 31.77 10.43
CA PRO A 684 8.39 32.80 9.38
C PRO A 684 7.05 33.52 9.39
N GLY A 685 7.08 34.85 9.36
CA GLY A 685 5.87 35.67 9.28
C GLY A 685 5.10 35.39 8.00
N THR A 686 3.93 34.79 8.10
CA THR A 686 3.03 34.67 6.95
C THR A 686 2.36 36.02 6.75
N GLN A 687 2.76 36.77 5.74
CA GLN A 687 1.96 37.87 5.15
C GLN A 687 0.72 37.27 4.45
N ALA A 688 -0.20 36.73 5.24
CA ALA A 688 -1.50 36.31 4.76
C ALA A 688 -2.51 37.35 5.25
N GLY A 689 -2.70 38.40 4.48
CA GLY A 689 -3.75 39.37 4.79
C GLY A 689 -3.60 40.81 4.26
N SER A 690 -2.41 41.20 3.74
CA SER A 690 -2.21 42.62 3.36
C SER A 690 -2.27 42.93 1.85
N GLU A 691 -2.26 41.91 0.99
CA GLU A 691 -2.32 42.15 -0.46
C GLU A 691 -3.73 42.09 -1.05
N ASP A 692 -4.70 41.40 -0.40
CA ASP A 692 -6.08 41.34 -0.88
C ASP A 692 -6.97 42.51 -0.38
N GLU A 693 -6.57 43.19 0.72
CA GLU A 693 -7.29 44.38 1.19
C GLU A 693 -6.98 45.65 0.37
N GLN A 694 -5.78 45.72 -0.22
CA GLN A 694 -5.41 46.90 -1.07
C GLN A 694 -5.99 46.85 -2.49
N ALA A 695 -6.57 45.73 -2.91
CA ALA A 695 -7.22 45.58 -4.22
C ALA A 695 -8.73 45.86 -4.21
N GLN A 696 -9.32 46.17 -3.06
CA GLN A 696 -10.78 46.41 -2.91
C GLN A 696 -11.17 47.79 -2.37
N GLU A 697 -10.26 48.74 -2.27
CA GLU A 697 -10.70 50.12 -2.06
C GLU A 697 -11.24 50.70 -3.40
N PRO A 698 -12.55 51.01 -3.46
CA PRO A 698 -13.09 51.77 -4.61
C PRO A 698 -12.48 53.17 -4.58
N GLN A 699 -11.79 53.56 -5.64
CA GLN A 699 -11.36 54.93 -5.81
C GLN A 699 -12.58 55.87 -5.69
N PRO A 700 -12.52 56.92 -4.86
CA PRO A 700 -13.63 57.88 -4.77
C PRO A 700 -13.77 58.56 -6.12
N VAL A 701 -14.96 58.46 -6.71
CA VAL A 701 -15.38 59.21 -7.89
C VAL A 701 -15.26 60.66 -7.56
N GLY A 702 -14.27 61.32 -8.17
CA GLY A 702 -14.06 62.76 -8.04
C GLY A 702 -15.29 63.56 -8.43
N ALA A 703 -15.82 64.33 -7.48
CA ALA A 703 -16.83 65.35 -7.74
C ALA A 703 -16.23 66.42 -8.63
N GLY A 704 -16.58 66.36 -9.91
CA GLY A 704 -16.33 67.47 -10.84
C GLY A 704 -17.13 68.70 -10.44
N ARG A 705 -16.43 69.74 -10.11
CA ARG A 705 -16.96 71.09 -10.08
C ARG A 705 -16.96 71.65 -11.53
N GLY A 706 -18.10 72.22 -11.93
CA GLY A 706 -18.18 73.03 -13.11
C GLY A 706 -19.61 73.07 -13.65
#